data_463d2de963b285ea12a962c592304ab8
#
_entry.id   463d2de963b285ea12a962c592304ab8
#
_cell.length_a   1.000
_cell.length_b   1.000
_cell.length_c   1.000
_cell.angle_alpha   90.00
_cell.angle_beta   90.00
_cell.angle_gamma   90.00
#
_symmetry.space_group_name_H-M   'P 1'
#
loop_
_entity.id
_entity.type
_entity.pdbx_description
1 polymer ?
#
loop_
_entity_poly.entity_id
_entity_poly.type
_entity_poly.pdbx_seq_one_letter_code
_entity_poly.pdbx_strand_id
1 'polypeptide(L)'
;MPARRKEEIAQSRLRGQLKALSNRHAIEILQVLNPQTGEMVPTLGWDSLVEGLLALDNIIKPSSSSTGEKTQQEVKYEEKRQGLMSGGTIYETMNKLVKVGFVISSGDRGRKQRGFMITHEGRLALASVGQIGGPIGVGTEVQKAAQTLLKHKNFVSLLPAQKKFVSEIGDIDGNLVIQMPPGSGKTFLAMIIVLLKLQEGKRCLYLSPYTSLSRQIIDEYGNLLNDLGYSVVRHDGISHATDTELEDANLMVVMYETFTTALLQRKKWTENIGLAVIDELTELDSFQQEVDPQNIGADRSVKLDLVISILKEKSQILTLSSRFGNSEEITDWLNASIFRPDVRLTPDEFIVSEKDQEILIESSDGTQKSVVKQIDALDAIMDHLGNYNEKSILIVVGSRYGAQSLARSLSRSHARPIKEDVIKQIIGAGESLPLSDNLSNYLQGGVAFHHSGLDAGVRQRLEQAIKERVVRMVVSTTGITSGMSLPFDCVVVMLDPNMYFLTTRSRYLQIAGRIGEYHLGQFGGRIYIVFEGPSRVFPDAQVMQETLLHKPLAPLSPGPIFPSLAVSVLVRNMIKGRPIPREDLKKKFLENIKGTLKGTKDTSYSSEMDKFFGSIFKWLTKEKMIEKSENGFKISKEARDAILASMDPIDYIQTKKILSGLTKDIDEAKLIKVLLSFRLPQAIRPRTLVPSKEELEIVGLDAPAEWYMKLVPLRLETKNTVLQRWINEEDIATIIKETGEKSRGINLDEGDLDSLLGVCSTVIDSVSQFFTAVKEKDLAERFRVFSRQLQYGVHADLASSDLLELHLAQGDSTPSSRISRKTARILYDNGYKSISDVIRKDIDASKKGLARDRFAQNCGLDVDLAKEVYKAAMMHIRAKLEGADDDDEDDI
;
A
#
# COMPACT_ATOMS: atom_id res chain seq x y z
N MET A 1 -28.94 19.01 -5.24
CA MET A 1 -29.98 18.13 -5.86
C MET A 1 -29.43 16.81 -6.47
N PRO A 2 -28.21 16.68 -7.04
CA PRO A 2 -27.76 15.39 -7.61
C PRO A 2 -27.41 14.31 -6.56
N ALA A 3 -26.85 14.68 -5.41
CA ALA A 3 -26.48 13.72 -4.35
C ALA A 3 -27.69 13.03 -3.73
N ARG A 4 -28.73 13.76 -3.38
CA ARG A 4 -30.00 13.24 -2.86
C ARG A 4 -30.66 12.22 -3.80
N ARG A 5 -30.56 12.45 -5.10
CA ARG A 5 -31.12 11.55 -6.11
C ARG A 5 -30.31 10.25 -6.25
N LYS A 6 -28.97 10.31 -6.06
CA LYS A 6 -28.10 9.10 -6.05
C LYS A 6 -28.37 8.26 -4.80
N GLU A 7 -28.55 8.90 -3.67
CA GLU A 7 -28.83 8.25 -2.39
C GLU A 7 -30.24 7.60 -2.39
N GLU A 8 -31.22 8.26 -2.95
CA GLU A 8 -32.56 7.70 -3.15
C GLU A 8 -32.56 6.50 -4.12
N ILE A 9 -31.73 6.56 -5.19
CA ILE A 9 -31.57 5.44 -6.13
C ILE A 9 -30.86 4.27 -5.45
N ALA A 10 -29.79 4.52 -4.68
CA ALA A 10 -29.07 3.49 -3.94
C ALA A 10 -29.95 2.83 -2.87
N GLN A 11 -30.73 3.62 -2.12
CA GLN A 11 -31.68 3.12 -1.13
C GLN A 11 -32.83 2.34 -1.79
N SER A 12 -33.34 2.79 -2.94
CA SER A 12 -34.34 2.07 -3.71
C SER A 12 -33.83 0.73 -4.24
N ARG A 13 -32.56 0.69 -4.73
CA ARG A 13 -31.87 -0.53 -5.17
C ARG A 13 -31.67 -1.50 -4.01
N LEU A 14 -31.19 -1.02 -2.86
CA LEU A 14 -30.99 -1.81 -1.65
C LEU A 14 -32.31 -2.39 -1.13
N ARG A 15 -33.40 -1.60 -1.10
CA ARG A 15 -34.74 -2.09 -0.74
C ARG A 15 -35.26 -3.16 -1.71
N GLY A 16 -34.99 -3.00 -3.02
CA GLY A 16 -35.32 -4.00 -4.04
C GLY A 16 -34.54 -5.31 -3.83
N GLN A 17 -33.26 -5.22 -3.50
CA GLN A 17 -32.41 -6.37 -3.20
C GLN A 17 -32.88 -7.12 -1.94
N LEU A 18 -33.12 -6.40 -0.84
CA LEU A 18 -33.64 -6.99 0.41
C LEU A 18 -35.01 -7.63 0.21
N LYS A 19 -35.90 -7.02 -0.57
CA LYS A 19 -37.21 -7.58 -0.90
C LYS A 19 -37.12 -8.84 -1.78
N ALA A 20 -36.12 -8.93 -2.65
CA ALA A 20 -35.88 -10.12 -3.47
C ALA A 20 -35.42 -11.29 -2.58
N LEU A 21 -34.57 -11.04 -1.57
CA LEU A 21 -34.07 -12.06 -0.63
C LEU A 21 -35.08 -12.49 0.43
N SER A 22 -36.17 -11.75 0.63
CA SER A 22 -37.23 -12.14 1.57
C SER A 22 -38.09 -13.32 1.09
N ASN A 23 -37.86 -13.75 -0.15
CA ASN A 23 -38.59 -14.90 -0.73
C ASN A 23 -37.73 -16.18 -0.61
N ARG A 24 -38.28 -17.23 0.02
CA ARG A 24 -37.63 -18.54 0.18
C ARG A 24 -37.10 -19.09 -1.15
N HIS A 25 -37.89 -19.02 -2.22
CA HIS A 25 -37.45 -19.48 -3.54
C HIS A 25 -36.28 -18.69 -4.15
N ALA A 26 -36.11 -17.43 -3.77
CA ALA A 26 -34.94 -16.65 -4.23
C ALA A 26 -33.65 -17.21 -3.67
N ILE A 27 -33.66 -17.60 -2.40
CA ILE A 27 -32.50 -18.21 -1.72
C ILE A 27 -32.20 -19.58 -2.33
N GLU A 28 -33.21 -20.42 -2.50
CA GLU A 28 -33.09 -21.76 -3.08
C GLU A 28 -32.55 -21.69 -4.53
N ILE A 29 -33.02 -20.76 -5.33
CA ILE A 29 -32.50 -20.51 -6.68
C ILE A 29 -31.02 -20.13 -6.67
N LEU A 30 -30.64 -19.20 -5.79
CA LEU A 30 -29.23 -18.77 -5.67
C LEU A 30 -28.35 -19.92 -5.17
N GLN A 31 -28.85 -20.80 -4.29
CA GLN A 31 -28.12 -21.99 -3.82
C GLN A 31 -27.86 -22.98 -4.96
N VAL A 32 -28.87 -23.25 -5.79
CA VAL A 32 -28.73 -24.14 -6.95
C VAL A 32 -27.79 -23.60 -8.02
N LEU A 33 -27.80 -22.28 -8.21
CA LEU A 33 -26.90 -21.61 -9.16
C LEU A 33 -25.46 -21.45 -8.63
N ASN A 34 -25.23 -21.70 -7.34
CA ASN A 34 -23.91 -21.54 -6.70
C ASN A 34 -23.22 -22.92 -6.59
N PRO A 35 -22.16 -23.21 -7.36
CA PRO A 35 -21.46 -24.47 -7.28
C PRO A 35 -20.79 -24.65 -5.93
N GLN A 36 -20.94 -25.82 -5.33
CA GLN A 36 -20.43 -26.13 -3.99
C GLN A 36 -18.93 -26.45 -3.93
N THR A 37 -18.28 -26.69 -5.05
CA THR A 37 -16.85 -27.06 -5.12
C THR A 37 -16.22 -26.56 -6.42
N GLY A 38 -15.23 -25.69 -6.32
CA GLY A 38 -14.15 -25.38 -7.30
C GLY A 38 -14.41 -25.31 -8.81
N GLU A 39 -15.58 -25.66 -9.27
CA GLU A 39 -15.95 -25.66 -10.70
C GLU A 39 -16.32 -24.25 -11.18
N MET A 40 -16.07 -23.99 -12.46
CA MET A 40 -16.56 -22.77 -13.11
C MET A 40 -18.08 -22.68 -12.92
N VAL A 41 -18.59 -21.50 -12.59
CA VAL A 41 -20.02 -21.24 -12.41
C VAL A 41 -20.76 -21.66 -13.68
N PRO A 42 -21.48 -22.78 -13.69
CA PRO A 42 -22.13 -23.25 -14.91
C PRO A 42 -23.31 -22.37 -15.25
N THR A 43 -23.53 -22.17 -16.54
CA THR A 43 -24.80 -21.62 -17.01
C THR A 43 -25.82 -22.75 -16.98
N LEU A 44 -26.68 -22.75 -15.97
CA LEU A 44 -27.72 -23.78 -15.84
C LEU A 44 -28.94 -23.44 -16.70
N GLY A 45 -29.38 -24.43 -17.50
CA GLY A 45 -30.67 -24.34 -18.15
C GLY A 45 -31.82 -24.48 -17.17
N TRP A 46 -33.05 -24.17 -17.65
CA TRP A 46 -34.27 -24.21 -16.82
C TRP A 46 -34.55 -25.58 -16.21
N ASP A 47 -34.35 -26.65 -16.95
CA ASP A 47 -34.60 -28.01 -16.48
C ASP A 47 -33.62 -28.40 -15.36
N SER A 48 -32.33 -28.08 -15.53
CA SER A 48 -31.30 -28.34 -14.54
C SER A 48 -31.49 -27.53 -13.26
N LEU A 49 -32.00 -26.29 -13.37
CA LEU A 49 -32.39 -25.46 -12.22
C LEU A 49 -33.54 -26.11 -11.43
N VAL A 50 -34.58 -26.60 -12.13
CA VAL A 50 -35.72 -27.27 -11.49
C VAL A 50 -35.29 -28.57 -10.80
N GLU A 51 -34.41 -29.34 -11.40
CA GLU A 51 -33.84 -30.56 -10.79
C GLU A 51 -33.04 -30.23 -9.54
N GLY A 52 -32.23 -29.18 -9.57
CA GLY A 52 -31.49 -28.69 -8.41
C GLY A 52 -32.41 -28.23 -7.26
N LEU A 53 -33.50 -27.55 -7.56
CA LEU A 53 -34.50 -27.15 -6.56
C LEU A 53 -35.20 -28.36 -5.90
N LEU A 54 -35.48 -29.40 -6.69
CA LEU A 54 -36.07 -30.65 -6.15
C LEU A 54 -35.05 -31.37 -5.24
N ALA A 55 -33.78 -31.34 -5.57
CA ALA A 55 -32.73 -31.97 -4.77
C ALA A 55 -32.56 -31.25 -3.41
N LEU A 56 -32.72 -29.95 -3.35
CA LEU A 56 -32.73 -29.20 -2.06
C LEU A 56 -33.85 -29.62 -1.11
N ASP A 57 -34.99 -30.05 -1.65
CA ASP A 57 -36.13 -30.58 -0.89
C ASP A 57 -36.01 -32.10 -0.60
N ASN A 58 -34.81 -32.68 -0.81
CA ASN A 58 -34.54 -34.14 -0.72
C ASN A 58 -35.42 -34.99 -1.65
N ILE A 59 -35.86 -34.45 -2.75
CA ILE A 59 -36.65 -35.15 -3.76
C ILE A 59 -35.72 -35.54 -4.91
N ILE A 60 -35.08 -36.70 -4.74
CA ILE A 60 -34.09 -37.21 -5.73
C ILE A 60 -34.86 -37.93 -6.87
N LYS A 61 -34.41 -37.74 -8.11
CA LYS A 61 -34.92 -38.45 -9.28
C LYS A 61 -34.76 -39.98 -9.07
N PRO A 62 -35.83 -40.75 -9.04
CA PRO A 62 -35.71 -42.21 -8.87
C PRO A 62 -35.06 -42.85 -10.11
N SER A 63 -34.26 -43.89 -9.90
CA SER A 63 -33.73 -44.70 -10.98
C SER A 63 -34.92 -45.40 -11.69
N SER A 64 -34.99 -45.26 -13.02
CA SER A 64 -36.05 -45.87 -13.83
C SER A 64 -36.18 -47.37 -13.59
N SER A 65 -37.37 -47.79 -13.14
CA SER A 65 -37.70 -49.22 -13.00
C SER A 65 -37.94 -49.85 -14.37
N SER A 66 -37.40 -51.03 -14.58
CA SER A 66 -37.55 -51.81 -15.84
C SER A 66 -38.99 -52.41 -16.04
N THR A 67 -39.88 -52.17 -15.13
CA THR A 67 -41.26 -52.71 -15.13
C THR A 67 -42.21 -51.54 -15.30
N GLY A 68 -42.72 -51.26 -16.48
CA GLY A 68 -43.57 -50.20 -16.95
C GLY A 68 -44.63 -49.54 -16.02
N GLU A 69 -44.69 -49.81 -14.73
CA GLU A 69 -45.50 -49.15 -13.72
C GLU A 69 -44.68 -48.15 -12.93
N LYS A 70 -45.15 -46.89 -12.88
CA LYS A 70 -44.48 -45.81 -12.11
C LYS A 70 -44.62 -46.06 -10.61
N THR A 71 -43.52 -46.08 -9.91
CA THR A 71 -43.48 -46.15 -8.42
C THR A 71 -44.09 -44.90 -7.77
N GLN A 72 -44.61 -45.00 -6.55
CA GLN A 72 -45.13 -43.85 -5.82
C GLN A 72 -44.12 -42.71 -5.70
N GLN A 73 -42.82 -43.03 -5.68
CA GLN A 73 -41.75 -42.04 -5.64
C GLN A 73 -41.61 -41.32 -6.99
N GLU A 74 -41.72 -42.03 -8.10
CA GLU A 74 -41.68 -41.44 -9.46
C GLU A 74 -42.90 -40.52 -9.71
N VAL A 75 -44.10 -40.91 -9.24
CA VAL A 75 -45.31 -40.08 -9.35
C VAL A 75 -45.13 -38.77 -8.54
N LYS A 76 -44.65 -38.88 -7.29
CA LYS A 76 -44.41 -37.70 -6.42
C LYS A 76 -43.30 -36.78 -6.98
N TYR A 77 -42.27 -37.34 -7.58
CA TYR A 77 -41.23 -36.57 -8.25
C TYR A 77 -41.76 -35.79 -9.42
N GLU A 78 -42.55 -36.48 -10.33
CA GLU A 78 -43.10 -35.84 -11.51
C GLU A 78 -44.15 -34.78 -11.17
N GLU A 79 -45.02 -35.01 -10.19
CA GLU A 79 -46.01 -34.05 -9.74
C GLU A 79 -45.34 -32.78 -9.22
N LYS A 80 -44.30 -32.88 -8.36
CA LYS A 80 -43.57 -31.74 -7.86
C LYS A 80 -42.73 -31.05 -8.96
N ARG A 81 -42.13 -31.80 -9.86
CA ARG A 81 -41.41 -31.24 -11.00
C ARG A 81 -42.33 -30.46 -11.92
N GLN A 82 -43.54 -30.99 -12.23
CA GLN A 82 -44.54 -30.29 -13.04
C GLN A 82 -45.08 -29.04 -12.31
N GLY A 83 -45.25 -29.09 -10.98
CA GLY A 83 -45.63 -27.95 -10.17
C GLY A 83 -44.63 -26.83 -10.23
N LEU A 84 -43.34 -27.13 -10.11
CA LEU A 84 -42.24 -26.17 -10.27
C LEU A 84 -42.11 -25.61 -11.68
N MET A 85 -42.27 -26.46 -12.71
CA MET A 85 -42.18 -26.03 -14.11
C MET A 85 -43.37 -25.18 -14.59
N SER A 86 -44.56 -25.43 -14.04
CA SER A 86 -45.79 -24.68 -14.38
C SER A 86 -45.98 -23.43 -13.54
N GLY A 87 -45.36 -23.38 -12.37
CA GLY A 87 -45.52 -22.27 -11.42
C GLY A 87 -44.89 -20.97 -11.90
N GLY A 88 -45.72 -19.94 -12.06
CA GLY A 88 -45.26 -18.57 -12.38
C GLY A 88 -44.29 -18.00 -11.35
N THR A 89 -44.39 -18.48 -10.11
CA THR A 89 -43.65 -17.97 -8.94
C THR A 89 -42.11 -18.06 -9.09
N ILE A 90 -41.60 -19.20 -9.57
CA ILE A 90 -40.13 -19.37 -9.77
C ILE A 90 -39.64 -18.50 -10.90
N TYR A 91 -40.37 -18.44 -12.00
CA TYR A 91 -40.04 -17.60 -13.14
C TYR A 91 -40.05 -16.10 -12.78
N GLU A 92 -41.04 -15.68 -12.03
CA GLU A 92 -41.15 -14.31 -11.53
C GLU A 92 -40.01 -13.99 -10.54
N THR A 93 -39.65 -14.92 -9.67
CA THR A 93 -38.55 -14.78 -8.72
C THR A 93 -37.24 -14.70 -9.46
N MET A 94 -37.03 -15.57 -10.46
CA MET A 94 -35.83 -15.52 -11.32
C MET A 94 -35.70 -14.18 -12.05
N ASN A 95 -36.77 -13.67 -12.64
CA ASN A 95 -36.79 -12.36 -13.29
C ASN A 95 -36.49 -11.20 -12.29
N LYS A 96 -36.97 -11.32 -11.04
CA LYS A 96 -36.62 -10.37 -9.98
C LYS A 96 -35.11 -10.43 -9.64
N LEU A 97 -34.55 -11.63 -9.52
CA LEU A 97 -33.11 -11.83 -9.28
C LEU A 97 -32.25 -11.28 -10.41
N VAL A 98 -32.67 -11.46 -11.67
CA VAL A 98 -32.00 -10.85 -12.83
C VAL A 98 -32.13 -9.32 -12.79
N LYS A 99 -33.29 -8.78 -12.47
CA LYS A 99 -33.54 -7.33 -12.39
C LYS A 99 -32.72 -6.63 -11.30
N VAL A 100 -32.48 -7.29 -10.16
CA VAL A 100 -31.65 -6.77 -9.08
C VAL A 100 -30.15 -7.07 -9.25
N GLY A 101 -29.77 -7.79 -10.31
CA GLY A 101 -28.40 -8.10 -10.65
C GLY A 101 -27.77 -9.30 -9.94
N PHE A 102 -28.55 -10.13 -9.27
CA PHE A 102 -28.04 -11.34 -8.59
C PHE A 102 -27.84 -12.53 -9.53
N VAL A 103 -28.50 -12.52 -10.67
CA VAL A 103 -28.41 -13.56 -11.71
C VAL A 103 -28.27 -12.88 -13.06
N ILE A 104 -27.47 -13.46 -13.94
CA ILE A 104 -27.38 -13.11 -15.36
C ILE A 104 -28.14 -14.17 -16.16
N SER A 105 -28.92 -13.75 -17.15
CA SER A 105 -29.56 -14.66 -18.09
C SER A 105 -28.96 -14.52 -19.48
N SER A 106 -28.63 -15.66 -20.12
CA SER A 106 -28.16 -15.71 -21.50
C SER A 106 -29.30 -16.06 -22.44
N GLY A 107 -29.46 -15.28 -23.52
CA GLY A 107 -30.41 -15.56 -24.62
C GLY A 107 -31.78 -14.88 -24.49
N ASP A 108 -32.33 -14.44 -25.62
CA ASP A 108 -33.61 -13.74 -25.77
C ASP A 108 -34.82 -14.65 -26.05
N ARG A 109 -34.63 -15.95 -26.06
CA ARG A 109 -35.63 -16.93 -26.49
C ARG A 109 -36.19 -17.73 -25.34
N GLY A 110 -37.45 -18.00 -25.33
CA GLY A 110 -38.37 -18.65 -24.36
C GLY A 110 -37.80 -19.44 -23.18
N ARG A 111 -38.60 -19.74 -22.16
CA ARG A 111 -38.19 -20.33 -20.86
C ARG A 111 -37.21 -21.50 -20.95
N LYS A 112 -37.32 -22.39 -21.91
CA LYS A 112 -36.51 -23.61 -22.03
C LYS A 112 -35.11 -23.37 -22.61
N GLN A 113 -34.84 -22.23 -23.24
CA GLN A 113 -33.57 -21.96 -23.94
C GLN A 113 -32.73 -20.90 -23.24
N ARG A 114 -33.20 -20.34 -22.07
CA ARG A 114 -32.43 -19.42 -21.28
C ARG A 114 -31.49 -20.15 -20.32
N GLY A 115 -30.22 -19.78 -20.33
CA GLY A 115 -29.28 -20.17 -19.33
C GLY A 115 -29.23 -19.10 -18.22
N PHE A 116 -28.96 -19.51 -16.98
CA PHE A 116 -28.88 -18.65 -15.82
C PHE A 116 -27.59 -18.91 -15.07
N MET A 117 -26.94 -17.85 -14.66
CA MET A 117 -25.67 -17.88 -13.93
C MET A 117 -25.74 -16.90 -12.75
N ILE A 118 -25.32 -17.33 -11.58
CA ILE A 118 -25.25 -16.45 -10.42
C ILE A 118 -24.13 -15.41 -10.61
N THR A 119 -24.45 -14.16 -10.32
CA THR A 119 -23.46 -13.08 -10.32
C THR A 119 -22.64 -13.09 -9.02
N HIS A 120 -21.60 -12.29 -9.01
CA HIS A 120 -20.84 -12.00 -7.79
C HIS A 120 -21.75 -11.45 -6.67
N GLU A 121 -22.60 -10.46 -6.99
CA GLU A 121 -23.57 -9.86 -6.06
C GLU A 121 -24.60 -10.89 -5.58
N GLY A 122 -25.01 -11.81 -6.45
CA GLY A 122 -25.89 -12.92 -6.08
C GLY A 122 -25.27 -13.90 -5.09
N ARG A 123 -23.97 -14.19 -5.25
CA ARG A 123 -23.21 -15.03 -4.30
C ARG A 123 -23.03 -14.36 -2.95
N LEU A 124 -22.73 -13.06 -2.93
CA LEU A 124 -22.66 -12.27 -1.71
C LEU A 124 -24.00 -12.27 -0.98
N ALA A 125 -25.08 -12.07 -1.73
CA ALA A 125 -26.44 -12.10 -1.19
C ALA A 125 -26.79 -13.47 -0.58
N LEU A 126 -26.43 -14.57 -1.27
CA LEU A 126 -26.64 -15.92 -0.77
C LEU A 126 -25.86 -16.20 0.51
N ALA A 127 -24.60 -15.78 0.54
CA ALA A 127 -23.75 -15.92 1.73
C ALA A 127 -24.32 -15.16 2.93
N SER A 128 -24.91 -13.98 2.70
CA SER A 128 -25.56 -13.19 3.76
C SER A 128 -26.75 -13.89 4.38
N VAL A 129 -27.57 -14.55 3.56
CA VAL A 129 -28.76 -15.25 4.02
C VAL A 129 -28.42 -16.58 4.73
N GLY A 130 -27.40 -17.29 4.26
CA GLY A 130 -26.95 -18.52 4.91
C GLY A 130 -26.39 -18.30 6.33
N GLN A 131 -26.13 -17.04 6.71
CA GLN A 131 -25.65 -16.64 8.03
C GLN A 131 -26.74 -16.05 8.95
N ILE A 132 -27.87 -15.61 8.39
CA ILE A 132 -29.01 -15.16 9.19
C ILE A 132 -29.71 -16.36 9.90
N GLY A 133 -29.43 -17.59 9.49
CA GLY A 133 -30.06 -18.82 9.99
C GLY A 133 -29.40 -19.53 11.17
N GLY A 134 -28.34 -18.97 11.82
CA GLY A 134 -27.80 -19.49 13.07
C GLY A 134 -27.50 -18.36 14.03
N PRO A 135 -27.98 -18.39 15.30
CA PRO A 135 -27.40 -17.46 16.26
C PRO A 135 -25.92 -17.76 16.35
N ILE A 136 -25.06 -16.80 15.94
CA ILE A 136 -23.70 -16.76 16.48
C ILE A 136 -23.98 -16.66 17.97
N GLY A 137 -23.74 -17.75 18.69
CA GLY A 137 -23.97 -17.79 20.13
C GLY A 137 -23.37 -16.52 20.70
N VAL A 138 -24.10 -15.85 21.61
CA VAL A 138 -23.68 -14.60 22.26
C VAL A 138 -22.34 -14.93 22.92
N GLY A 139 -21.31 -14.76 22.13
CA GLY A 139 -20.08 -15.45 22.38
C GLY A 139 -19.03 -14.53 22.95
N THR A 140 -17.84 -14.87 22.69
CA THR A 140 -16.62 -14.29 23.16
C THR A 140 -16.49 -12.81 22.76
N GLU A 141 -15.72 -12.02 23.49
CA GLU A 141 -15.41 -10.62 23.15
C GLU A 141 -14.82 -10.51 21.72
N VAL A 142 -14.08 -11.53 21.29
CA VAL A 142 -13.55 -11.65 19.91
C VAL A 142 -14.67 -11.64 18.87
N GLN A 143 -15.75 -12.38 19.12
CA GLN A 143 -16.91 -12.41 18.20
C GLN A 143 -17.65 -11.10 18.17
N LYS A 144 -17.80 -10.42 19.32
CA LYS A 144 -18.40 -9.07 19.38
C LYS A 144 -17.59 -8.04 18.63
N ALA A 145 -16.26 -8.02 18.81
CA ALA A 145 -15.36 -7.13 18.09
C ALA A 145 -15.39 -7.40 16.57
N ALA A 146 -15.39 -8.67 16.17
CA ALA A 146 -15.54 -9.04 14.77
C ALA A 146 -16.87 -8.56 14.15
N GLN A 147 -18.00 -8.67 14.88
CA GLN A 147 -19.30 -8.19 14.45
C GLN A 147 -19.32 -6.65 14.29
N THR A 148 -18.72 -5.92 15.22
CA THR A 148 -18.61 -4.47 15.14
C THR A 148 -17.86 -4.03 13.87
N LEU A 149 -16.72 -4.66 13.57
CA LEU A 149 -15.94 -4.38 12.36
C LEU A 149 -16.68 -4.80 11.08
N LEU A 150 -17.35 -5.95 11.06
CA LEU A 150 -18.15 -6.40 9.93
C LEU A 150 -19.27 -5.39 9.60
N LYS A 151 -20.00 -4.94 10.62
CA LYS A 151 -21.09 -3.97 10.46
C LYS A 151 -20.58 -2.65 9.88
N HIS A 152 -19.46 -2.15 10.37
CA HIS A 152 -18.86 -0.91 9.87
C HIS A 152 -18.43 -1.03 8.41
N LYS A 153 -17.76 -2.15 8.05
CA LYS A 153 -17.31 -2.41 6.69
C LYS A 153 -18.44 -2.78 5.72
N ASN A 154 -19.68 -2.90 6.19
CA ASN A 154 -20.79 -3.45 5.44
C ASN A 154 -20.45 -4.85 4.84
N PHE A 155 -19.58 -5.60 5.51
CA PHE A 155 -19.27 -6.96 5.13
C PHE A 155 -20.37 -7.89 5.61
N VAL A 156 -20.77 -8.78 4.72
CA VAL A 156 -21.87 -9.67 4.99
C VAL A 156 -21.45 -10.85 5.88
N SER A 157 -20.17 -11.24 5.79
CA SER A 157 -19.66 -12.40 6.53
C SER A 157 -18.14 -12.40 6.65
N LEU A 158 -17.65 -13.16 7.64
CA LEU A 158 -16.25 -13.49 7.76
C LEU A 158 -15.82 -14.47 6.66
N LEU A 159 -14.61 -14.29 6.14
CA LEU A 159 -13.96 -15.27 5.29
C LEU A 159 -13.73 -16.58 6.07
N PRO A 160 -13.65 -17.75 5.43
CA PRO A 160 -13.43 -19.03 6.14
C PRO A 160 -12.26 -19.02 7.09
N ALA A 161 -11.11 -18.45 6.68
CA ALA A 161 -9.95 -18.30 7.56
C ALA A 161 -10.23 -17.37 8.75
N GLN A 162 -10.98 -16.29 8.54
CA GLN A 162 -11.38 -15.36 9.59
C GLN A 162 -12.38 -16.00 10.55
N LYS A 163 -13.33 -16.80 10.03
CA LYS A 163 -14.25 -17.60 10.87
C LYS A 163 -13.48 -18.55 11.77
N LYS A 164 -12.53 -19.28 11.17
CA LYS A 164 -11.66 -20.19 11.91
C LYS A 164 -10.90 -19.45 13.02
N PHE A 165 -10.31 -18.30 12.71
CA PHE A 165 -9.64 -17.45 13.69
C PHE A 165 -10.56 -17.08 14.86
N VAL A 166 -11.71 -16.51 14.57
CA VAL A 166 -12.69 -16.06 15.59
C VAL A 166 -13.23 -17.22 16.44
N SER A 167 -13.29 -18.45 15.88
CA SER A 167 -13.77 -19.64 16.60
C SER A 167 -12.69 -20.38 17.39
N GLU A 168 -11.45 -20.37 16.94
CA GLU A 168 -10.36 -21.19 17.50
C GLU A 168 -9.41 -20.39 18.40
N ILE A 169 -9.35 -19.06 18.25
CA ILE A 169 -8.43 -18.26 19.06
C ILE A 169 -8.96 -18.17 20.48
N GLY A 170 -8.31 -18.91 21.40
CA GLY A 170 -8.68 -18.93 22.81
C GLY A 170 -7.95 -17.88 23.64
N ASP A 171 -6.65 -17.72 23.40
CA ASP A 171 -5.80 -16.77 24.10
C ASP A 171 -5.39 -15.62 23.17
N ILE A 172 -5.91 -14.43 23.45
CA ILE A 172 -5.60 -13.20 22.73
C ILE A 172 -4.57 -12.33 23.46
N ASP A 173 -4.10 -12.76 24.62
CA ASP A 173 -3.17 -12.01 25.47
C ASP A 173 -1.71 -12.38 25.20
N GLY A 174 -1.45 -13.53 24.60
CA GLY A 174 -0.13 -13.96 24.17
C GLY A 174 0.32 -13.30 22.87
N ASN A 175 1.62 -13.37 22.58
CA ASN A 175 2.13 -12.98 21.29
C ASN A 175 1.59 -13.90 20.20
N LEU A 176 1.33 -13.34 19.00
CA LEU A 176 0.68 -14.07 17.92
C LEU A 176 1.30 -13.76 16.57
N VAL A 177 1.56 -14.79 15.79
CA VAL A 177 1.96 -14.71 14.38
C VAL A 177 0.78 -15.10 13.50
N ILE A 178 0.23 -14.17 12.73
CA ILE A 178 -0.80 -14.45 11.71
C ILE A 178 -0.12 -14.63 10.36
N GLN A 179 -0.08 -15.86 9.89
CA GLN A 179 0.57 -16.22 8.63
C GLN A 179 -0.47 -16.64 7.60
N MET A 180 -0.85 -15.71 6.74
CA MET A 180 -1.89 -15.89 5.72
C MET A 180 -1.45 -15.25 4.39
N PRO A 181 -1.95 -15.73 3.23
CA PRO A 181 -1.67 -15.12 1.95
C PRO A 181 -2.06 -13.65 1.88
N PRO A 182 -1.49 -12.86 0.95
CA PRO A 182 -2.00 -11.51 0.65
C PRO A 182 -3.48 -11.55 0.26
N GLY A 183 -4.23 -10.47 0.52
CA GLY A 183 -5.67 -10.40 0.19
C GLY A 183 -6.60 -11.27 1.07
N SER A 184 -6.10 -12.06 2.00
CA SER A 184 -6.90 -12.95 2.87
C SER A 184 -7.54 -12.26 4.07
N GLY A 185 -7.35 -10.94 4.22
CA GLY A 185 -7.94 -10.14 5.29
C GLY A 185 -7.18 -10.22 6.63
N LYS A 186 -5.85 -10.35 6.60
CA LYS A 186 -4.97 -10.29 7.79
C LYS A 186 -5.20 -9.04 8.63
N THR A 187 -5.26 -7.88 7.97
CA THR A 187 -5.50 -6.59 8.62
C THR A 187 -6.81 -6.57 9.40
N PHE A 188 -7.88 -7.18 8.87
CA PHE A 188 -9.15 -7.29 9.57
C PHE A 188 -9.00 -8.09 10.88
N LEU A 189 -8.25 -9.19 10.87
CA LEU A 189 -7.98 -9.97 12.07
C LEU A 189 -7.15 -9.19 13.09
N ALA A 190 -6.15 -8.45 12.64
CA ALA A 190 -5.38 -7.57 13.50
C ALA A 190 -6.26 -6.50 14.17
N MET A 191 -7.17 -5.90 13.40
CA MET A 191 -8.08 -4.87 13.93
C MET A 191 -9.10 -5.42 14.95
N ILE A 192 -9.46 -6.72 14.88
CA ILE A 192 -10.23 -7.36 15.96
C ILE A 192 -9.43 -7.29 17.28
N ILE A 193 -8.16 -7.68 17.25
CA ILE A 193 -7.30 -7.67 18.45
C ILE A 193 -7.02 -6.25 18.91
N VAL A 194 -6.75 -5.31 17.99
CA VAL A 194 -6.58 -3.89 18.30
C VAL A 194 -7.81 -3.36 19.04
N LEU A 195 -9.02 -3.59 18.52
CA LEU A 195 -10.25 -3.13 19.14
C LEU A 195 -10.43 -3.71 20.56
N LEU A 196 -10.12 -4.99 20.77
CA LEU A 196 -10.17 -5.61 22.09
C LEU A 196 -9.19 -4.95 23.07
N LYS A 197 -7.96 -4.69 22.62
CA LYS A 197 -6.95 -4.05 23.48
C LYS A 197 -7.27 -2.58 23.78
N LEU A 198 -7.89 -1.88 22.85
CA LEU A 198 -8.43 -0.54 23.09
C LEU A 198 -9.56 -0.56 24.13
N GLN A 199 -10.46 -1.55 24.08
CA GLN A 199 -11.51 -1.75 25.08
C GLN A 199 -10.94 -2.06 26.49
N GLU A 200 -9.77 -2.71 26.56
CA GLU A 200 -9.01 -2.91 27.80
C GLU A 200 -8.30 -1.63 28.31
N GLY A 201 -8.44 -0.51 27.59
CA GLY A 201 -7.73 0.74 27.90
C GLY A 201 -6.24 0.73 27.56
N LYS A 202 -5.78 -0.21 26.75
CA LYS A 202 -4.39 -0.31 26.30
C LYS A 202 -4.13 0.54 25.07
N ARG A 203 -2.98 1.21 25.03
CA ARG A 203 -2.51 1.90 23.84
C ARG A 203 -1.98 0.90 22.81
N CYS A 204 -2.33 1.10 21.56
CA CYS A 204 -1.95 0.24 20.44
C CYS A 204 -1.03 0.97 19.47
N LEU A 205 -0.04 0.24 18.97
CA LEU A 205 0.87 0.67 17.91
C LEU A 205 0.67 -0.22 16.70
N TYR A 206 0.45 0.37 15.52
CA TYR A 206 0.44 -0.33 14.24
C TYR A 206 1.64 0.12 13.41
N LEU A 207 2.62 -0.75 13.26
CA LEU A 207 3.82 -0.51 12.47
C LEU A 207 3.61 -0.97 11.03
N SER A 208 3.75 -0.04 10.11
CA SER A 208 3.57 -0.25 8.68
C SER A 208 4.89 -0.03 7.92
N PRO A 209 5.18 -0.85 6.89
CA PRO A 209 6.36 -0.65 6.05
C PRO A 209 6.20 0.47 5.00
N TYR A 210 4.96 0.86 4.66
CA TYR A 210 4.66 1.77 3.56
C TYR A 210 3.62 2.81 3.94
N THR A 211 3.80 4.05 3.46
CA THR A 211 2.84 5.16 3.67
C THR A 211 1.45 4.87 3.08
N SER A 212 1.37 4.11 1.99
CA SER A 212 0.11 3.66 1.40
C SER A 212 -0.69 2.75 2.33
N LEU A 213 0.00 1.81 3.03
CA LEU A 213 -0.63 0.94 4.02
C LEU A 213 -1.08 1.72 5.26
N SER A 214 -0.24 2.62 5.79
CA SER A 214 -0.63 3.44 6.94
C SER A 214 -1.87 4.29 6.62
N ARG A 215 -1.94 4.88 5.43
CA ARG A 215 -3.13 5.59 4.96
C ARG A 215 -4.34 4.68 4.87
N GLN A 216 -4.18 3.49 4.27
CA GLN A 216 -5.28 2.53 4.14
C GLN A 216 -5.89 2.16 5.49
N ILE A 217 -5.07 1.94 6.53
CA ILE A 217 -5.56 1.66 7.88
C ILE A 217 -6.43 2.80 8.41
N ILE A 218 -5.98 4.05 8.24
CA ILE A 218 -6.74 5.22 8.67
C ILE A 218 -8.06 5.36 7.88
N ASP A 219 -7.99 5.27 6.56
CA ASP A 219 -9.17 5.42 5.69
C ASP A 219 -10.20 4.31 5.97
N GLU A 220 -9.73 3.12 6.30
CA GLU A 220 -10.59 1.95 6.49
C GLU A 220 -11.16 1.82 7.91
N TYR A 221 -10.44 2.25 8.93
CA TYR A 221 -10.81 2.01 10.33
C TYR A 221 -10.81 3.26 11.21
N GLY A 222 -10.16 4.36 10.77
CA GLY A 222 -10.03 5.56 11.59
C GLY A 222 -11.37 6.13 12.03
N ASN A 223 -12.31 6.33 11.09
CA ASN A 223 -13.63 6.85 11.42
C ASN A 223 -14.40 5.97 12.43
N LEU A 224 -14.36 4.63 12.25
CA LEU A 224 -15.00 3.73 13.20
C LEU A 224 -14.44 3.86 14.61
N LEU A 225 -13.09 3.90 14.72
CA LEU A 225 -12.45 3.97 16.03
C LEU A 225 -12.72 5.32 16.69
N ASN A 226 -12.72 6.41 15.93
CA ASN A 226 -13.11 7.74 16.43
C ASN A 226 -14.58 7.76 16.88
N ASP A 227 -15.50 7.18 16.11
CA ASP A 227 -16.94 7.05 16.49
C ASP A 227 -17.13 6.22 17.78
N LEU A 228 -16.20 5.29 18.05
CA LEU A 228 -16.16 4.51 19.28
C LEU A 228 -15.44 5.24 20.44
N GLY A 229 -14.97 6.46 20.24
CA GLY A 229 -14.32 7.29 21.25
C GLY A 229 -12.80 7.05 21.39
N TYR A 230 -12.16 6.41 20.41
CA TYR A 230 -10.70 6.18 20.42
C TYR A 230 -9.98 7.15 19.48
N SER A 231 -8.99 7.88 19.98
CA SER A 231 -8.14 8.75 19.17
C SER A 231 -7.20 7.91 18.30
N VAL A 232 -7.18 8.19 16.98
CA VAL A 232 -6.33 7.50 16.01
C VAL A 232 -5.42 8.50 15.32
N VAL A 233 -4.12 8.32 15.45
CA VAL A 233 -3.11 9.23 14.91
C VAL A 233 -2.20 8.50 13.93
N ARG A 234 -1.98 9.12 12.76
CA ARG A 234 -1.02 8.67 11.75
C ARG A 234 0.23 9.53 11.78
N HIS A 235 1.40 8.86 11.79
CA HIS A 235 2.68 9.53 11.73
C HIS A 235 3.63 8.80 10.77
N ASP A 236 3.78 9.34 9.58
CA ASP A 236 4.61 8.79 8.51
C ASP A 236 5.34 9.89 7.73
N GLY A 237 5.98 9.57 6.62
CA GLY A 237 6.72 10.54 5.80
C GLY A 237 5.88 11.65 5.16
N ILE A 238 4.55 11.61 5.27
CA ILE A 238 3.61 12.58 4.69
C ILE A 238 2.82 13.29 5.79
N SER A 239 2.33 12.54 6.79
CA SER A 239 1.58 13.06 7.93
C SER A 239 2.52 13.19 9.13
N HIS A 240 2.69 14.42 9.61
CA HIS A 240 3.55 14.74 10.75
C HIS A 240 2.69 15.10 11.96
N ALA A 241 2.39 14.10 12.80
CA ALA A 241 1.76 14.34 14.08
C ALA A 241 2.79 14.88 15.09
N THR A 242 2.34 15.71 16.01
CA THR A 242 3.15 16.21 17.12
C THR A 242 3.41 15.12 18.17
N ASP A 243 4.45 15.30 18.99
CA ASP A 243 4.72 14.36 20.09
C ASP A 243 3.54 14.30 21.08
N THR A 244 2.81 15.39 21.30
CA THR A 244 1.64 15.46 22.19
C THR A 244 0.48 14.65 21.61
N GLU A 245 0.11 14.85 20.35
CA GLU A 245 -0.94 14.06 19.69
C GLU A 245 -0.64 12.55 19.75
N LEU A 246 0.63 12.17 19.58
CA LEU A 246 1.06 10.77 19.68
C LEU A 246 1.05 10.26 21.14
N GLU A 247 1.32 11.09 22.14
CA GLU A 247 1.21 10.72 23.55
C GLU A 247 -0.24 10.40 23.94
N ASP A 248 -1.20 11.16 23.42
CA ASP A 248 -2.63 11.06 23.73
C ASP A 248 -3.37 10.04 22.85
N ALA A 249 -2.73 9.55 21.78
CA ALA A 249 -3.34 8.60 20.86
C ALA A 249 -3.59 7.23 21.51
N ASN A 250 -4.79 6.68 21.27
CA ASN A 250 -5.14 5.30 21.62
C ASN A 250 -4.56 4.31 20.60
N LEU A 251 -4.62 4.65 19.31
CA LEU A 251 -3.99 3.90 18.23
C LEU A 251 -3.05 4.80 17.42
N MET A 252 -1.78 4.45 17.39
CA MET A 252 -0.77 5.09 16.55
C MET A 252 -0.48 4.23 15.34
N VAL A 253 -0.60 4.78 14.13
CA VAL A 253 -0.20 4.12 12.87
C VAL A 253 1.07 4.78 12.37
N VAL A 254 2.20 4.09 12.47
CA VAL A 254 3.54 4.67 12.29
C VAL A 254 4.39 3.81 11.36
N MET A 255 5.27 4.45 10.59
CA MET A 255 6.26 3.73 9.77
C MET A 255 7.40 3.16 10.62
N TYR A 256 7.99 2.04 10.17
CA TYR A 256 9.13 1.39 10.85
C TYR A 256 10.27 2.35 11.15
N GLU A 257 10.70 3.13 10.17
CA GLU A 257 11.82 4.04 10.28
C GLU A 257 11.56 5.17 11.29
N THR A 258 10.38 5.76 11.22
CA THR A 258 9.93 6.84 12.11
C THR A 258 9.86 6.34 13.56
N PHE A 259 9.23 5.18 13.77
CA PHE A 259 9.15 4.59 15.09
C PHE A 259 10.52 4.21 15.65
N THR A 260 11.41 3.64 14.81
CA THR A 260 12.78 3.29 15.23
C THR A 260 13.51 4.51 15.76
N THR A 261 13.45 5.62 15.04
CA THR A 261 14.10 6.88 15.45
C THR A 261 13.56 7.37 16.79
N ALA A 262 12.24 7.45 16.92
CA ALA A 262 11.58 7.88 18.16
C ALA A 262 11.89 6.95 19.35
N LEU A 263 11.89 5.63 19.11
CA LEU A 263 12.21 4.62 20.12
C LEU A 263 13.66 4.76 20.61
N LEU A 264 14.61 4.99 19.70
CA LEU A 264 16.02 5.19 20.05
C LEU A 264 16.24 6.51 20.79
N GLN A 265 15.47 7.53 20.51
CA GLN A 265 15.48 8.82 21.22
C GLN A 265 14.68 8.81 22.52
N ARG A 266 14.01 7.70 22.85
CA ARG A 266 13.16 7.56 24.04
C ARG A 266 12.05 8.61 24.11
N LYS A 267 11.42 8.94 22.98
CA LYS A 267 10.22 9.78 22.96
C LYS A 267 9.15 9.15 23.84
N LYS A 268 8.46 9.95 24.66
CA LYS A 268 7.47 9.45 25.63
C LYS A 268 6.37 8.63 24.99
N TRP A 269 5.90 9.04 23.81
CA TRP A 269 4.86 8.32 23.10
C TRP A 269 5.25 6.90 22.69
N THR A 270 6.54 6.54 22.69
CA THR A 270 7.02 5.16 22.46
C THR A 270 6.97 4.26 23.69
N GLU A 271 6.58 4.82 24.84
CA GLU A 271 6.43 4.08 26.10
C GLU A 271 4.96 3.66 26.30
N ASN A 272 4.73 2.71 27.20
CA ASN A 272 3.39 2.22 27.59
C ASN A 272 2.53 1.71 26.43
N ILE A 273 3.15 1.04 25.44
CA ILE A 273 2.45 0.36 24.37
C ILE A 273 1.99 -1.01 24.85
N GLY A 274 0.68 -1.25 24.88
CA GLY A 274 0.10 -2.52 25.31
C GLY A 274 0.14 -3.57 24.21
N LEU A 275 -0.14 -3.16 22.95
CA LEU A 275 -0.10 -4.02 21.77
C LEU A 275 0.72 -3.35 20.67
N ALA A 276 1.65 -4.09 20.07
CA ALA A 276 2.36 -3.69 18.86
C ALA A 276 2.01 -4.65 17.71
N VAL A 277 1.33 -4.13 16.69
CA VAL A 277 1.06 -4.82 15.43
C VAL A 277 2.20 -4.56 14.46
N ILE A 278 2.85 -5.61 13.97
CA ILE A 278 3.92 -5.56 12.98
C ILE A 278 3.36 -6.07 11.66
N ASP A 279 3.07 -5.18 10.74
CA ASP A 279 2.55 -5.58 9.43
C ASP A 279 3.69 -5.93 8.47
N GLU A 280 3.49 -6.88 7.57
CA GLU A 280 4.49 -7.40 6.63
C GLU A 280 5.82 -7.82 7.31
N LEU A 281 5.75 -8.80 8.23
CA LEU A 281 6.94 -9.32 8.91
C LEU A 281 8.02 -9.82 7.93
N THR A 282 7.67 -10.10 6.68
CA THR A 282 8.62 -10.45 5.61
C THR A 282 9.67 -9.39 5.34
N GLU A 283 9.45 -8.14 5.77
CA GLU A 283 10.46 -7.07 5.73
C GLU A 283 11.69 -7.33 6.64
N LEU A 284 11.64 -8.35 7.52
CA LEU A 284 12.81 -8.85 8.25
C LEU A 284 13.85 -9.52 7.35
N ASP A 285 13.49 -9.91 6.12
CA ASP A 285 14.41 -10.57 5.22
C ASP A 285 15.29 -9.56 4.48
N SER A 286 16.56 -9.51 4.83
CA SER A 286 17.55 -8.65 4.17
C SER A 286 17.85 -9.05 2.72
N PHE A 287 17.63 -10.32 2.35
CA PHE A 287 17.85 -10.83 1.00
C PHE A 287 16.75 -10.47 0.01
N GLN A 288 15.57 -10.06 0.48
CA GLN A 288 14.51 -9.58 -0.42
C GLN A 288 14.82 -8.20 -1.01
N GLN A 289 15.76 -7.51 -0.43
CA GLN A 289 16.21 -6.21 -0.91
C GLN A 289 17.45 -6.44 -1.78
N GLU A 290 17.35 -6.04 -3.04
CA GLU A 290 18.42 -6.18 -4.01
C GLU A 290 19.78 -5.79 -3.46
N VAL A 291 20.80 -6.55 -3.86
CA VAL A 291 22.20 -6.32 -3.50
C VAL A 291 22.63 -4.94 -3.99
N ASP A 292 22.42 -3.91 -3.19
CA ASP A 292 23.06 -2.62 -3.34
C ASP A 292 24.14 -2.50 -2.26
N PRO A 293 25.41 -2.43 -2.60
CA PRO A 293 26.51 -2.29 -1.61
C PRO A 293 26.45 -0.99 -0.80
N GLN A 294 25.64 0.00 -1.26
CA GLN A 294 25.40 1.25 -0.53
C GLN A 294 24.05 1.23 0.21
N ASN A 295 23.50 0.10 0.43
CA ASN A 295 22.14 -0.29 0.70
C ASN A 295 21.44 0.49 1.84
N ILE A 296 20.57 1.40 1.42
CA ILE A 296 19.61 2.06 2.30
C ILE A 296 18.51 1.06 2.74
N GLY A 297 18.32 -0.01 1.98
CA GLY A 297 17.28 -1.01 2.21
C GLY A 297 17.65 -2.10 3.23
N ALA A 298 18.93 -2.52 3.34
CA ALA A 298 19.39 -3.43 4.41
C ALA A 298 19.18 -2.82 5.80
N ASP A 299 19.00 -1.51 5.85
CA ASP A 299 18.68 -0.75 7.04
C ASP A 299 17.31 -1.11 7.64
N ARG A 300 16.29 -1.40 6.82
CA ARG A 300 14.93 -1.66 7.30
C ARG A 300 14.81 -2.97 8.05
N SER A 301 15.38 -4.05 7.54
CA SER A 301 15.32 -5.36 8.19
C SER A 301 16.00 -5.36 9.55
N VAL A 302 17.16 -4.72 9.64
CA VAL A 302 17.93 -4.60 10.89
C VAL A 302 17.23 -3.68 11.90
N LYS A 303 16.64 -2.57 11.44
CA LYS A 303 15.85 -1.67 12.30
C LYS A 303 14.64 -2.39 12.85
N LEU A 304 13.93 -3.13 12.00
CA LEU A 304 12.74 -3.88 12.39
C LEU A 304 13.08 -4.98 13.40
N ASP A 305 14.16 -5.73 13.19
CA ASP A 305 14.66 -6.75 14.12
C ASP A 305 14.94 -6.14 15.51
N LEU A 306 15.63 -5.00 15.54
CA LEU A 306 15.92 -4.27 16.78
C LEU A 306 14.64 -3.76 17.46
N VAL A 307 13.72 -3.17 16.71
CA VAL A 307 12.45 -2.65 17.25
C VAL A 307 11.63 -3.76 17.87
N ILE A 308 11.46 -4.86 17.17
CA ILE A 308 10.72 -6.03 17.70
C ILE A 308 11.41 -6.57 18.96
N SER A 309 12.75 -6.67 18.97
CA SER A 309 13.49 -7.17 20.13
C SER A 309 13.30 -6.30 21.38
N ILE A 310 13.12 -4.99 21.20
CA ILE A 310 12.86 -4.07 22.33
C ILE A 310 11.38 -4.10 22.75
N LEU A 311 10.45 -4.18 21.80
CA LEU A 311 9.02 -4.16 22.08
C LEU A 311 8.54 -5.44 22.76
N LYS A 312 9.04 -6.60 22.32
CA LYS A 312 8.60 -7.90 22.84
C LYS A 312 8.82 -8.10 24.34
N GLU A 313 9.70 -7.28 24.95
CA GLU A 313 9.94 -7.33 26.39
C GLU A 313 8.86 -6.59 27.20
N LYS A 314 8.08 -5.69 26.57
CA LYS A 314 7.18 -4.76 27.24
C LYS A 314 5.78 -4.71 26.69
N SER A 315 5.59 -5.18 25.47
CA SER A 315 4.35 -5.10 24.73
C SER A 315 3.97 -6.47 24.20
N GLN A 316 2.71 -6.74 24.08
CA GLN A 316 2.23 -7.87 23.30
C GLN A 316 2.58 -7.63 21.83
N ILE A 317 3.08 -8.66 21.14
CA ILE A 317 3.45 -8.59 19.73
C ILE A 317 2.44 -9.39 18.90
N LEU A 318 1.85 -8.70 17.91
CA LEU A 318 1.03 -9.30 16.87
C LEU A 318 1.73 -9.09 15.53
N THR A 319 2.11 -10.15 14.84
CA THR A 319 2.73 -10.02 13.52
C THR A 319 1.81 -10.50 12.41
N LEU A 320 1.79 -9.75 11.31
CA LEU A 320 1.06 -10.10 10.09
C LEU A 320 2.07 -10.43 8.99
N SER A 321 1.88 -11.54 8.31
CA SER A 321 2.81 -11.96 7.27
C SER A 321 2.18 -12.85 6.21
N SER A 322 2.78 -12.88 5.03
CA SER A 322 2.69 -14.01 4.12
C SER A 322 3.50 -15.19 4.64
N ARG A 323 3.45 -16.35 3.94
CA ARG A 323 4.22 -17.54 4.36
C ARG A 323 5.73 -17.35 4.14
N PHE A 324 6.55 -17.84 5.06
CA PHE A 324 8.02 -17.86 5.02
C PHE A 324 8.57 -19.18 5.61
N GLY A 325 9.87 -19.46 5.39
CA GLY A 325 10.43 -20.78 5.61
C GLY A 325 10.69 -21.18 7.08
N ASN A 326 11.00 -20.23 7.95
CA ASN A 326 11.42 -20.47 9.34
C ASN A 326 10.38 -20.05 10.37
N SER A 327 9.13 -20.47 10.19
CA SER A 327 8.02 -20.06 11.06
C SER A 327 8.21 -20.48 12.53
N GLU A 328 8.72 -21.68 12.79
CA GLU A 328 8.99 -22.19 14.14
C GLU A 328 10.01 -21.33 14.86
N GLU A 329 11.11 -21.00 14.20
CA GLU A 329 12.13 -20.15 14.77
C GLU A 329 11.62 -18.74 15.12
N ILE A 330 10.76 -18.16 14.27
CA ILE A 330 10.14 -16.86 14.56
C ILE A 330 9.17 -16.96 15.75
N THR A 331 8.38 -18.01 15.84
CA THR A 331 7.48 -18.22 16.99
C THR A 331 8.24 -18.41 18.29
N ASP A 332 9.34 -19.18 18.25
CA ASP A 332 10.22 -19.36 19.42
C ASP A 332 10.88 -18.03 19.85
N TRP A 333 11.41 -17.27 18.87
CA TRP A 333 12.02 -15.96 19.14
C TRP A 333 11.05 -14.97 19.76
N LEU A 334 9.78 -14.95 19.30
CA LEU A 334 8.73 -14.09 19.81
C LEU A 334 8.02 -14.65 21.04
N ASN A 335 8.25 -15.90 21.42
CA ASN A 335 7.42 -16.64 22.36
C ASN A 335 5.93 -16.50 21.97
N ALA A 336 5.60 -16.85 20.74
CA ALA A 336 4.31 -16.58 20.12
C ALA A 336 3.60 -17.87 19.69
N SER A 337 2.28 -17.85 19.72
CA SER A 337 1.47 -18.82 18.99
C SER A 337 1.39 -18.42 17.49
N ILE A 338 1.09 -19.41 16.64
CA ILE A 338 0.93 -19.17 15.21
C ILE A 338 -0.48 -19.51 14.75
N PHE A 339 -1.13 -18.56 14.06
CA PHE A 339 -2.35 -18.84 13.33
C PHE A 339 -2.02 -18.98 11.84
N ARG A 340 -2.10 -20.19 11.35
CA ARG A 340 -1.80 -20.58 9.98
C ARG A 340 -2.91 -21.46 9.44
N PRO A 341 -3.99 -20.85 8.92
CA PRO A 341 -5.10 -21.63 8.40
C PRO A 341 -4.67 -22.44 7.17
N ASP A 342 -5.15 -23.67 7.08
CA ASP A 342 -4.91 -24.53 5.93
C ASP A 342 -5.91 -24.18 4.80
N VAL A 343 -5.80 -22.97 4.31
CA VAL A 343 -6.62 -22.50 3.20
C VAL A 343 -5.76 -22.56 1.94
N ARG A 344 -6.13 -23.42 1.01
CA ARG A 344 -5.57 -23.41 -0.34
C ARG A 344 -6.06 -22.15 -1.04
N LEU A 345 -5.21 -21.14 -1.04
CA LEU A 345 -5.42 -19.87 -1.74
C LEU A 345 -4.50 -19.83 -2.96
N THR A 346 -4.40 -20.93 -3.69
CA THR A 346 -3.65 -20.96 -4.94
C THR A 346 -4.59 -20.66 -6.08
N PRO A 347 -4.34 -19.60 -6.85
CA PRO A 347 -5.00 -19.41 -8.13
C PRO A 347 -4.70 -20.58 -9.07
N ASP A 348 -5.48 -20.74 -10.11
CA ASP A 348 -5.12 -21.65 -11.20
C ASP A 348 -3.86 -21.10 -11.88
N GLU A 349 -2.76 -21.80 -11.75
CA GLU A 349 -1.44 -21.40 -12.26
C GLU A 349 -1.19 -22.06 -13.61
N PHE A 350 -0.86 -21.25 -14.61
CA PHE A 350 -0.56 -21.70 -15.96
C PHE A 350 0.83 -21.21 -16.39
N ILE A 351 1.57 -22.09 -17.03
CA ILE A 351 2.83 -21.77 -17.69
C ILE A 351 2.55 -21.60 -19.18
N VAL A 352 3.02 -20.49 -19.72
CA VAL A 352 2.88 -20.16 -21.14
C VAL A 352 4.27 -20.16 -21.75
N SER A 353 4.48 -20.97 -22.77
CA SER A 353 5.77 -21.07 -23.48
C SER A 353 5.54 -21.22 -24.98
N GLU A 354 6.50 -20.74 -25.77
CA GLU A 354 6.51 -20.96 -27.22
C GLU A 354 7.29 -22.21 -27.52
N LYS A 355 6.68 -23.10 -28.33
CA LYS A 355 7.32 -24.30 -28.86
C LYS A 355 6.87 -24.54 -30.27
N ASP A 356 7.83 -24.72 -31.21
CA ASP A 356 7.56 -25.03 -32.63
C ASP A 356 6.57 -24.06 -33.32
N GLN A 357 6.67 -22.75 -33.00
CA GLN A 357 5.76 -21.70 -33.48
C GLN A 357 4.30 -21.83 -32.98
N GLU A 358 4.08 -22.57 -31.93
CA GLU A 358 2.79 -22.70 -31.26
C GLU A 358 2.93 -22.23 -29.79
N ILE A 359 1.89 -21.57 -29.28
CA ILE A 359 1.84 -21.19 -27.87
C ILE A 359 1.23 -22.34 -27.07
N LEU A 360 2.00 -22.84 -26.12
CA LEU A 360 1.60 -23.86 -25.17
C LEU A 360 1.17 -23.24 -23.87
N ILE A 361 -0.05 -23.51 -23.42
CA ILE A 361 -0.56 -23.13 -22.10
C ILE A 361 -0.79 -24.44 -21.31
N GLU A 362 -0.04 -24.60 -20.22
CA GLU A 362 -0.06 -25.80 -19.38
C GLU A 362 -0.30 -25.43 -17.92
N SER A 363 -1.22 -26.12 -17.24
CA SER A 363 -1.42 -25.93 -15.81
C SER A 363 -0.19 -26.37 -15.01
N SER A 364 0.08 -25.73 -13.87
CA SER A 364 1.25 -26.01 -13.05
C SER A 364 1.32 -27.45 -12.53
N ASP A 365 0.15 -28.12 -12.45
CA ASP A 365 0.02 -29.54 -12.05
C ASP A 365 0.04 -30.52 -13.24
N GLY A 366 0.17 -30.00 -14.46
CA GLY A 366 0.20 -30.81 -15.68
C GLY A 366 -1.13 -31.44 -16.11
N THR A 367 -2.23 -31.13 -15.41
CA THR A 367 -3.55 -31.74 -15.65
C THR A 367 -4.25 -31.17 -16.88
N GLN A 368 -3.95 -29.94 -17.25
CA GLN A 368 -4.54 -29.23 -18.36
C GLN A 368 -3.44 -28.76 -19.32
N LYS A 369 -3.63 -29.00 -20.60
CA LYS A 369 -2.72 -28.59 -21.65
C LYS A 369 -3.50 -28.13 -22.86
N SER A 370 -3.26 -26.90 -23.30
CA SER A 370 -3.82 -26.37 -24.55
C SER A 370 -2.72 -25.82 -25.43
N VAL A 371 -2.85 -26.09 -26.74
CA VAL A 371 -1.95 -25.57 -27.76
C VAL A 371 -2.73 -24.59 -28.61
N VAL A 372 -2.24 -23.37 -28.71
CA VAL A 372 -2.90 -22.28 -29.43
C VAL A 372 -2.00 -21.87 -30.60
N LYS A 373 -2.53 -21.88 -31.79
CA LYS A 373 -1.83 -21.38 -33.00
C LYS A 373 -1.99 -19.89 -33.11
N GLN A 374 -1.30 -19.16 -32.23
CA GLN A 374 -1.28 -17.70 -32.25
C GLN A 374 0.15 -17.18 -32.25
N ILE A 375 0.32 -15.97 -32.75
CA ILE A 375 1.63 -15.33 -32.90
C ILE A 375 2.08 -14.70 -31.57
N ASP A 376 1.15 -14.36 -30.69
CA ASP A 376 1.40 -13.61 -29.43
C ASP A 376 0.87 -14.38 -28.22
N ALA A 377 1.70 -14.49 -27.19
CA ALA A 377 1.35 -15.17 -25.94
C ALA A 377 0.18 -14.48 -25.21
N LEU A 378 0.08 -13.15 -25.28
CA LEU A 378 -1.01 -12.41 -24.64
C LEU A 378 -2.34 -12.65 -25.34
N ASP A 379 -2.37 -12.71 -26.66
CA ASP A 379 -3.57 -13.06 -27.43
C ASP A 379 -4.04 -14.48 -27.09
N ALA A 380 -3.10 -15.42 -26.98
CA ALA A 380 -3.40 -16.79 -26.56
C ALA A 380 -3.96 -16.85 -25.13
N ILE A 381 -3.43 -16.06 -24.22
CA ILE A 381 -3.94 -15.94 -22.84
C ILE A 381 -5.35 -15.34 -22.83
N MET A 382 -5.60 -14.28 -23.60
CA MET A 382 -6.92 -13.64 -23.68
C MET A 382 -7.98 -14.61 -24.20
N ASP A 383 -7.65 -15.40 -25.22
CA ASP A 383 -8.54 -16.45 -25.74
C ASP A 383 -8.78 -17.55 -24.70
N HIS A 384 -7.72 -18.04 -24.03
CA HIS A 384 -7.83 -19.04 -22.97
C HIS A 384 -8.62 -18.54 -21.75
N LEU A 385 -8.54 -17.26 -21.44
CA LEU A 385 -9.32 -16.63 -20.38
C LEU A 385 -10.82 -16.61 -20.69
N GLY A 386 -11.22 -16.48 -21.94
CA GLY A 386 -12.59 -16.25 -22.38
C GLY A 386 -13.20 -15.02 -21.69
N ASN A 387 -14.16 -14.35 -22.28
CA ASN A 387 -14.82 -13.17 -21.76
C ASN A 387 -13.90 -12.18 -21.02
N TYR A 388 -12.64 -12.07 -21.49
CA TYR A 388 -11.61 -11.24 -20.84
C TYR A 388 -12.04 -9.78 -20.69
N ASN A 389 -12.99 -9.31 -21.53
CA ASN A 389 -13.55 -7.97 -21.48
C ASN A 389 -14.23 -7.61 -20.15
N GLU A 390 -14.73 -8.61 -19.42
CA GLU A 390 -15.39 -8.42 -18.13
C GLU A 390 -14.42 -8.54 -16.94
N LYS A 391 -13.19 -9.02 -17.18
CA LYS A 391 -12.18 -9.31 -16.15
C LYS A 391 -11.22 -8.16 -15.93
N SER A 392 -10.76 -8.00 -14.69
CA SER A 392 -9.63 -7.16 -14.35
C SER A 392 -8.33 -7.93 -14.52
N ILE A 393 -7.42 -7.40 -15.32
CA ILE A 393 -6.18 -8.07 -15.72
C ILE A 393 -4.98 -7.21 -15.35
N LEU A 394 -4.06 -7.78 -14.58
CA LEU A 394 -2.75 -7.21 -14.31
C LEU A 394 -1.69 -7.93 -15.14
N ILE A 395 -0.89 -7.16 -15.87
CA ILE A 395 0.28 -7.68 -16.60
C ILE A 395 1.52 -7.10 -15.95
N VAL A 396 2.38 -7.97 -15.41
CA VAL A 396 3.60 -7.58 -14.71
C VAL A 396 4.79 -7.74 -15.65
N VAL A 397 5.56 -6.67 -15.81
CA VAL A 397 6.75 -6.60 -16.68
C VAL A 397 7.97 -6.11 -15.93
N GLY A 398 9.16 -6.35 -16.47
CA GLY A 398 10.44 -6.06 -15.83
C GLY A 398 10.86 -4.59 -15.82
N SER A 399 10.29 -3.74 -16.67
CA SER A 399 10.78 -2.36 -16.83
C SER A 399 9.67 -1.33 -16.99
N ARG A 400 9.94 -0.06 -16.58
CA ARG A 400 9.03 1.06 -16.80
C ARG A 400 8.73 1.26 -18.29
N TYR A 401 9.76 1.17 -19.14
CA TYR A 401 9.59 1.27 -20.59
C TYR A 401 8.73 0.15 -21.15
N GLY A 402 8.97 -1.10 -20.71
CA GLY A 402 8.14 -2.25 -21.08
C GLY A 402 6.67 -2.04 -20.71
N ALA A 403 6.40 -1.51 -19.52
CA ALA A 403 5.03 -1.21 -19.09
C ALA A 403 4.33 -0.19 -20.00
N GLN A 404 5.01 0.89 -20.36
CA GLN A 404 4.47 1.91 -21.26
C GLN A 404 4.28 1.37 -22.70
N SER A 405 5.30 0.68 -23.23
CA SER A 405 5.26 0.13 -24.59
C SER A 405 4.15 -0.90 -24.77
N LEU A 406 4.03 -1.83 -23.82
CA LEU A 406 3.00 -2.86 -23.86
C LEU A 406 1.60 -2.26 -23.65
N ALA A 407 1.43 -1.32 -22.73
CA ALA A 407 0.16 -0.61 -22.53
C ALA A 407 -0.28 0.14 -23.79
N ARG A 408 0.68 0.77 -24.49
CA ARG A 408 0.44 1.42 -25.79
C ARG A 408 -0.04 0.42 -26.85
N SER A 409 0.57 -0.74 -26.93
CA SER A 409 0.16 -1.79 -27.88
C SER A 409 -1.25 -2.28 -27.56
N LEU A 410 -1.50 -2.67 -26.32
CA LEU A 410 -2.78 -3.21 -25.86
C LEU A 410 -3.92 -2.19 -25.95
N SER A 411 -3.67 -0.91 -25.75
CA SER A 411 -4.68 0.15 -25.90
C SER A 411 -5.24 0.24 -27.33
N ARG A 412 -4.48 -0.24 -28.32
CA ARG A 412 -4.88 -0.27 -29.73
C ARG A 412 -5.52 -1.60 -30.15
N SER A 413 -5.01 -2.72 -29.64
CA SER A 413 -5.46 -4.07 -30.02
C SER A 413 -6.63 -4.57 -29.16
N HIS A 414 -6.69 -4.17 -27.88
CA HIS A 414 -7.69 -4.66 -26.93
C HIS A 414 -8.47 -3.51 -26.28
N ALA A 415 -8.93 -2.58 -27.08
CA ALA A 415 -9.56 -1.35 -26.61
C ALA A 415 -10.83 -1.60 -25.78
N ARG A 416 -10.88 -0.96 -24.58
CA ARG A 416 -12.03 -0.93 -23.66
C ARG A 416 -12.27 0.52 -23.23
N PRO A 417 -12.84 1.38 -24.08
CA PRO A 417 -12.85 2.81 -23.88
C PRO A 417 -13.39 3.23 -22.51
N ILE A 418 -12.67 4.14 -21.84
CA ILE A 418 -13.08 4.79 -20.60
C ILE A 418 -13.62 6.18 -20.94
N LYS A 419 -14.64 6.61 -20.23
CA LYS A 419 -15.25 7.94 -20.43
C LYS A 419 -14.23 9.04 -20.14
N GLU A 420 -14.24 10.09 -20.95
CA GLU A 420 -13.31 11.21 -20.86
C GLU A 420 -13.34 11.90 -19.48
N ASP A 421 -14.54 12.07 -18.88
CA ASP A 421 -14.67 12.65 -17.54
C ASP A 421 -13.93 11.84 -16.46
N VAL A 422 -13.94 10.51 -16.59
CA VAL A 422 -13.22 9.63 -15.67
C VAL A 422 -11.71 9.72 -15.89
N ILE A 423 -11.26 9.80 -17.15
CA ILE A 423 -9.85 10.01 -17.48
C ILE A 423 -9.37 11.33 -16.86
N LYS A 424 -10.13 12.41 -17.01
CA LYS A 424 -9.82 13.71 -16.39
C LYS A 424 -9.75 13.61 -14.86
N GLN A 425 -10.60 12.81 -14.23
CA GLN A 425 -10.53 12.57 -12.78
C GLN A 425 -9.25 11.83 -12.39
N ILE A 426 -8.81 10.83 -13.16
CA ILE A 426 -7.57 10.09 -12.90
C ILE A 426 -6.34 10.97 -13.08
N ILE A 427 -6.27 11.72 -14.18
CA ILE A 427 -5.13 12.60 -14.47
C ILE A 427 -5.12 13.80 -13.50
N GLY A 428 -6.29 14.39 -13.21
CA GLY A 428 -6.43 15.60 -12.39
C GLY A 428 -6.24 16.88 -13.18
N ALA A 429 -6.47 18.01 -12.51
CA ALA A 429 -6.36 19.36 -13.08
C ALA A 429 -4.96 19.98 -12.93
N GLY A 430 -3.93 19.18 -12.71
CA GLY A 430 -2.55 19.62 -12.53
C GLY A 430 -1.86 20.09 -13.81
N GLU A 431 -0.56 20.36 -13.71
CA GLU A 431 0.29 20.64 -14.87
C GLU A 431 0.31 19.44 -15.81
N SER A 432 0.36 19.70 -17.15
CA SER A 432 0.55 18.65 -18.15
C SER A 432 1.93 18.00 -17.95
N LEU A 433 1.94 16.70 -17.68
CA LEU A 433 3.14 15.91 -17.46
C LEU A 433 3.25 14.84 -18.55
N PRO A 434 4.44 14.60 -19.13
CA PRO A 434 4.60 13.72 -20.30
C PRO A 434 4.08 12.30 -20.10
N LEU A 435 4.30 11.70 -18.93
CA LEU A 435 3.79 10.35 -18.64
C LEU A 435 2.29 10.36 -18.36
N SER A 436 1.79 11.40 -17.68
CA SER A 436 0.36 11.58 -17.43
C SER A 436 -0.42 11.76 -18.74
N ASP A 437 0.14 12.50 -19.71
CA ASP A 437 -0.45 12.65 -21.04
C ASP A 437 -0.45 11.32 -21.80
N ASN A 438 0.63 10.56 -21.75
CA ASN A 438 0.67 9.22 -22.33
C ASN A 438 -0.36 8.28 -21.67
N LEU A 439 -0.47 8.33 -20.34
CA LEU A 439 -1.45 7.53 -19.60
C LEU A 439 -2.88 7.91 -20.02
N SER A 440 -3.18 9.22 -20.13
CA SER A 440 -4.46 9.72 -20.63
C SER A 440 -4.83 9.15 -21.99
N ASN A 441 -3.86 9.15 -22.93
CA ASN A 441 -4.06 8.58 -24.27
C ASN A 441 -4.33 7.07 -24.24
N TYR A 442 -3.66 6.30 -23.38
CA TYR A 442 -3.86 4.85 -23.30
C TYR A 442 -5.15 4.48 -22.54
N LEU A 443 -5.56 5.29 -21.57
CA LEU A 443 -6.85 5.15 -20.91
C LEU A 443 -8.05 5.37 -21.85
N GLN A 444 -7.90 6.14 -22.93
CA GLN A 444 -8.93 6.20 -23.97
C GLN A 444 -9.19 4.82 -24.60
N GLY A 445 -8.15 3.97 -24.72
CA GLY A 445 -8.28 2.56 -25.10
C GLY A 445 -8.57 1.63 -23.92
N GLY A 446 -8.71 2.15 -22.69
CA GLY A 446 -9.05 1.39 -21.49
C GLY A 446 -7.89 0.60 -20.88
N VAL A 447 -6.66 0.91 -21.24
CA VAL A 447 -5.45 0.29 -20.70
C VAL A 447 -4.63 1.32 -19.96
N ALA A 448 -4.20 0.97 -18.75
CA ALA A 448 -3.29 1.80 -17.98
C ALA A 448 -1.89 1.18 -17.91
N PHE A 449 -0.88 2.01 -17.74
CA PHE A 449 0.40 1.56 -17.19
C PHE A 449 0.58 2.10 -15.78
N HIS A 450 1.29 1.35 -14.94
CA HIS A 450 1.56 1.73 -13.56
C HIS A 450 3.02 1.43 -13.20
N HIS A 451 3.74 2.43 -12.76
CA HIS A 451 5.10 2.31 -12.22
C HIS A 451 5.50 3.56 -11.43
N SER A 452 6.59 3.49 -10.68
CA SER A 452 7.07 4.58 -9.83
C SER A 452 7.54 5.84 -10.58
N GLY A 453 7.58 5.84 -11.91
CA GLY A 453 7.86 7.02 -12.74
C GLY A 453 6.68 7.95 -12.94
N LEU A 454 5.44 7.52 -12.67
CA LEU A 454 4.26 8.37 -12.67
C LEU A 454 4.27 9.33 -11.48
N ASP A 455 3.71 10.52 -11.66
CA ASP A 455 3.39 11.44 -10.57
C ASP A 455 2.63 10.73 -9.44
N ALA A 456 2.97 11.05 -8.19
CA ALA A 456 2.40 10.36 -7.03
C ALA A 456 0.89 10.56 -6.91
N GLY A 457 0.38 11.74 -7.25
CA GLY A 457 -1.06 12.05 -7.22
C GLY A 457 -1.82 11.31 -8.32
N VAL A 458 -1.28 11.28 -9.54
CA VAL A 458 -1.86 10.53 -10.67
C VAL A 458 -1.88 9.04 -10.35
N ARG A 459 -0.78 8.51 -9.81
CA ARG A 459 -0.67 7.11 -9.41
C ARG A 459 -1.73 6.73 -8.38
N GLN A 460 -1.92 7.56 -7.34
CA GLN A 460 -2.93 7.33 -6.31
C GLN A 460 -4.36 7.31 -6.89
N ARG A 461 -4.71 8.26 -7.76
CA ARG A 461 -6.04 8.29 -8.40
C ARG A 461 -6.26 7.12 -9.35
N LEU A 462 -5.20 6.71 -10.08
CA LEU A 462 -5.24 5.50 -10.90
C LEU A 462 -5.48 4.24 -10.06
N GLU A 463 -4.78 4.10 -8.95
CA GLU A 463 -4.93 2.98 -8.01
C GLU A 463 -6.36 2.91 -7.45
N GLN A 464 -6.97 4.06 -7.14
CA GLN A 464 -8.37 4.12 -6.73
C GLN A 464 -9.32 3.68 -7.87
N ALA A 465 -9.07 4.12 -9.11
CA ALA A 465 -9.88 3.72 -10.28
C ALA A 465 -9.73 2.20 -10.59
N ILE A 466 -8.57 1.61 -10.31
CA ILE A 466 -8.35 0.15 -10.39
C ILE A 466 -9.16 -0.55 -9.28
N LYS A 467 -9.08 -0.05 -8.04
CA LYS A 467 -9.84 -0.60 -6.91
C LYS A 467 -11.35 -0.59 -7.16
N GLU A 468 -11.85 0.45 -7.80
CA GLU A 468 -13.25 0.59 -8.20
C GLU A 468 -13.61 -0.19 -9.49
N ARG A 469 -12.65 -0.91 -10.07
CA ARG A 469 -12.79 -1.66 -11.33
C ARG A 469 -13.22 -0.80 -12.53
N VAL A 470 -12.97 0.49 -12.48
CA VAL A 470 -13.15 1.43 -13.61
C VAL A 470 -12.06 1.18 -14.65
N VAL A 471 -10.81 1.04 -14.21
CA VAL A 471 -9.67 0.63 -15.02
C VAL A 471 -9.45 -0.87 -14.78
N ARG A 472 -9.60 -1.69 -15.81
CA ARG A 472 -9.59 -3.15 -15.69
C ARG A 472 -8.37 -3.81 -16.31
N MET A 473 -7.64 -3.15 -17.21
CA MET A 473 -6.41 -3.68 -17.80
C MET A 473 -5.24 -2.77 -17.43
N VAL A 474 -4.28 -3.35 -16.72
CA VAL A 474 -3.14 -2.61 -16.18
C VAL A 474 -1.84 -3.33 -16.50
N VAL A 475 -0.90 -2.63 -17.10
CA VAL A 475 0.48 -3.12 -17.28
C VAL A 475 1.37 -2.44 -16.26
N SER A 476 2.04 -3.20 -15.41
CA SER A 476 2.80 -2.62 -14.31
C SER A 476 4.16 -3.27 -14.12
N THR A 477 5.06 -2.52 -13.51
CA THR A 477 6.24 -3.13 -12.87
C THR A 477 5.84 -3.73 -11.51
N THR A 478 6.75 -4.45 -10.87
CA THR A 478 6.49 -5.08 -9.56
C THR A 478 6.13 -4.10 -8.45
N GLY A 479 6.35 -2.79 -8.64
CA GLY A 479 5.97 -1.77 -7.66
C GLY A 479 4.49 -1.80 -7.24
N ILE A 480 3.57 -2.25 -8.13
CA ILE A 480 2.14 -2.40 -7.80
C ILE A 480 1.89 -3.52 -6.77
N THR A 481 2.86 -4.41 -6.58
CA THR A 481 2.71 -5.55 -5.66
C THR A 481 2.99 -5.19 -4.20
N SER A 482 3.51 -3.99 -3.93
CA SER A 482 3.78 -3.51 -2.58
C SER A 482 2.70 -2.52 -2.12
N GLY A 483 2.08 -2.77 -0.99
CA GLY A 483 1.36 -1.77 -0.21
C GLY A 483 -0.15 -1.67 -0.39
N MET A 484 -0.79 -2.20 -1.44
CA MET A 484 -2.25 -2.10 -1.57
C MET A 484 -2.91 -3.40 -2.05
N SER A 485 -4.12 -3.64 -1.58
CA SER A 485 -4.98 -4.73 -2.06
C SER A 485 -5.74 -4.25 -3.30
N LEU A 486 -5.29 -4.65 -4.48
CA LEU A 486 -5.97 -4.37 -5.76
C LEU A 486 -6.59 -5.66 -6.30
N PRO A 487 -7.88 -5.65 -6.65
CA PRO A 487 -8.62 -6.85 -7.05
C PRO A 487 -8.44 -7.13 -8.55
N PHE A 488 -7.59 -8.09 -8.90
CA PHE A 488 -7.47 -8.59 -10.27
C PHE A 488 -8.01 -10.00 -10.39
N ASP A 489 -8.75 -10.28 -11.46
CA ASP A 489 -9.28 -11.61 -11.77
C ASP A 489 -8.21 -12.47 -12.46
N CYS A 490 -7.23 -11.84 -13.08
CA CYS A 490 -6.12 -12.48 -13.75
C CYS A 490 -4.82 -11.70 -13.58
N VAL A 491 -3.73 -12.39 -13.35
CA VAL A 491 -2.37 -11.83 -13.37
C VAL A 491 -1.54 -12.55 -14.43
N VAL A 492 -0.89 -11.79 -15.29
CA VAL A 492 0.06 -12.29 -16.29
C VAL A 492 1.45 -11.79 -15.90
N VAL A 493 2.39 -12.69 -15.70
CA VAL A 493 3.78 -12.38 -15.38
C VAL A 493 4.63 -12.63 -16.61
N MET A 494 5.13 -11.54 -17.22
CA MET A 494 6.02 -11.63 -18.40
C MET A 494 7.46 -11.75 -17.91
N LEU A 495 8.06 -12.92 -18.06
CA LEU A 495 9.45 -13.16 -17.70
C LEU A 495 10.37 -12.78 -18.86
N ASP A 496 10.60 -11.49 -19.02
CA ASP A 496 11.60 -11.00 -19.95
C ASP A 496 13.03 -11.11 -19.34
N PRO A 497 14.10 -11.02 -20.14
CA PRO A 497 15.48 -11.09 -19.66
C PRO A 497 15.85 -10.02 -18.62
N ASN A 498 15.05 -8.95 -18.48
CA ASN A 498 15.28 -7.85 -17.53
C ASN A 498 14.53 -8.05 -16.22
N MET A 499 13.84 -9.16 -16.03
CA MET A 499 13.04 -9.44 -14.84
C MET A 499 13.83 -10.21 -13.76
N TYR A 500 15.03 -9.74 -13.46
CA TYR A 500 15.99 -10.38 -12.54
C TYR A 500 15.51 -10.46 -11.09
N PHE A 501 14.53 -9.65 -10.71
CA PHE A 501 14.04 -9.60 -9.34
C PHE A 501 12.95 -10.66 -9.05
N LEU A 502 12.41 -11.34 -10.04
CA LEU A 502 11.51 -12.47 -9.80
C LEU A 502 12.30 -13.79 -9.76
N THR A 503 13.22 -13.88 -8.81
CA THR A 503 14.12 -15.04 -8.68
C THR A 503 13.74 -15.96 -7.54
N THR A 504 12.73 -15.63 -6.75
CA THR A 504 12.33 -16.40 -5.56
C THR A 504 10.83 -16.66 -5.52
N ARG A 505 10.47 -17.82 -4.93
CA ARG A 505 9.07 -18.17 -4.67
C ARG A 505 8.34 -17.14 -3.82
N SER A 506 9.01 -16.54 -2.85
CA SER A 506 8.40 -15.51 -1.98
C SER A 506 7.91 -14.30 -2.79
N ARG A 507 8.73 -13.81 -3.72
CA ARG A 507 8.34 -12.69 -4.60
C ARG A 507 7.24 -13.06 -5.58
N TYR A 508 7.31 -14.27 -6.13
CA TYR A 508 6.22 -14.80 -6.96
C TYR A 508 4.89 -14.79 -6.18
N LEU A 509 4.89 -15.28 -4.94
CA LEU A 509 3.68 -15.29 -4.11
C LEU A 509 3.17 -13.88 -3.76
N GLN A 510 4.02 -12.88 -3.66
CA GLN A 510 3.58 -11.48 -3.50
C GLN A 510 2.81 -10.97 -4.72
N ILE A 511 3.25 -11.34 -5.93
CA ILE A 511 2.55 -11.03 -7.18
C ILE A 511 1.26 -11.85 -7.29
N ALA A 512 1.34 -13.16 -7.08
CA ALA A 512 0.20 -14.08 -7.11
C ALA A 512 -0.90 -13.66 -6.13
N GLY A 513 -0.53 -13.13 -4.97
CA GLY A 513 -1.47 -12.63 -3.96
C GLY A 513 -2.26 -11.39 -4.39
N ARG A 514 -2.01 -10.81 -5.56
CA ARG A 514 -2.85 -9.74 -6.14
C ARG A 514 -4.02 -10.28 -6.95
N ILE A 515 -4.11 -11.59 -7.09
CA ILE A 515 -5.25 -12.23 -7.73
C ILE A 515 -6.40 -12.30 -6.76
N GLY A 516 -7.50 -11.73 -7.18
CA GLY A 516 -8.82 -11.88 -6.62
C GLY A 516 -8.98 -11.38 -5.17
N GLU A 517 -10.07 -10.70 -4.91
CA GLU A 517 -10.62 -10.70 -3.57
C GLU A 517 -11.12 -12.11 -3.29
N TYR A 518 -10.82 -12.63 -2.10
CA TYR A 518 -11.39 -13.87 -1.60
C TYR A 518 -12.89 -13.68 -1.41
N HIS A 519 -13.66 -14.04 -2.42
CA HIS A 519 -15.10 -14.01 -2.33
C HIS A 519 -15.62 -15.43 -2.05
N LEU A 520 -16.25 -15.60 -0.90
CA LEU A 520 -17.06 -16.78 -0.54
C LEU A 520 -16.32 -18.14 -0.50
N GLY A 521 -15.04 -18.15 -0.17
CA GLY A 521 -14.29 -19.41 0.01
C GLY A 521 -13.71 -20.00 -1.28
N GLN A 522 -13.80 -19.28 -2.39
CA GLN A 522 -13.21 -19.71 -3.66
C GLN A 522 -12.29 -18.63 -4.21
N PHE A 523 -11.03 -18.97 -4.45
CA PHE A 523 -10.15 -18.22 -5.32
C PHE A 523 -10.53 -18.53 -6.76
N GLY A 524 -11.14 -17.59 -7.43
CA GLY A 524 -11.51 -17.70 -8.84
C GLY A 524 -10.56 -16.98 -9.78
N GLY A 525 -9.28 -16.81 -9.39
CA GLY A 525 -8.31 -16.08 -10.21
C GLY A 525 -7.36 -17.00 -10.97
N ARG A 526 -6.81 -16.51 -12.08
CA ARG A 526 -5.82 -17.23 -12.89
C ARG A 526 -4.52 -16.46 -12.93
N ILE A 527 -3.39 -17.16 -12.82
CA ILE A 527 -2.07 -16.59 -13.06
C ILE A 527 -1.43 -17.29 -14.25
N TYR A 528 -0.87 -16.49 -15.14
CA TYR A 528 -0.12 -16.98 -16.30
C TYR A 528 1.32 -16.52 -16.15
N ILE A 529 2.26 -17.44 -16.18
CA ILE A 529 3.70 -17.18 -16.17
C ILE A 529 4.18 -17.38 -17.61
N VAL A 530 4.50 -16.30 -18.29
CA VAL A 530 4.96 -16.33 -19.69
C VAL A 530 6.47 -16.47 -19.70
N PHE A 531 6.94 -17.58 -20.22
CA PHE A 531 8.36 -17.85 -20.44
C PHE A 531 8.73 -17.51 -21.88
N GLU A 532 9.33 -16.33 -22.09
CA GLU A 532 9.68 -15.82 -23.44
C GLU A 532 10.96 -16.44 -24.02
N GLY A 533 11.65 -17.26 -23.24
CA GLY A 533 12.85 -17.96 -23.67
C GLY A 533 13.91 -18.07 -22.58
N PRO A 534 15.01 -18.78 -22.88
CA PRO A 534 16.09 -18.97 -21.92
C PRO A 534 16.71 -17.66 -21.46
N SER A 535 16.76 -17.49 -20.12
CA SER A 535 17.53 -16.45 -19.47
C SER A 535 18.63 -17.10 -18.61
N ARG A 536 19.52 -16.29 -18.07
CA ARG A 536 20.54 -16.81 -17.16
C ARG A 536 19.97 -17.25 -15.82
N VAL A 537 18.86 -16.68 -15.41
CA VAL A 537 18.15 -17.07 -14.16
C VAL A 537 17.31 -18.32 -14.39
N PHE A 538 16.63 -18.38 -15.53
CA PHE A 538 15.80 -19.50 -15.93
C PHE A 538 16.24 -20.02 -17.29
N PRO A 539 17.15 -21.01 -17.33
CA PRO A 539 17.64 -21.59 -18.59
C PRO A 539 16.53 -22.29 -19.37
N ASP A 540 15.50 -22.76 -18.69
CA ASP A 540 14.32 -23.38 -19.29
C ASP A 540 13.07 -23.21 -18.40
N ALA A 541 11.91 -23.54 -18.95
CA ALA A 541 10.63 -23.43 -18.28
C ALA A 541 10.51 -24.37 -17.06
N GLN A 542 11.18 -25.51 -17.06
CA GLN A 542 11.14 -26.47 -15.96
C GLN A 542 11.88 -25.93 -14.74
N VAL A 543 13.09 -25.36 -14.92
CA VAL A 543 13.86 -24.71 -13.84
C VAL A 543 13.08 -23.51 -13.29
N MET A 544 12.42 -22.74 -14.15
CA MET A 544 11.55 -21.65 -13.74
C MET A 544 10.40 -22.16 -12.85
N GLN A 545 9.68 -23.17 -13.34
CA GLN A 545 8.57 -23.80 -12.62
C GLN A 545 9.02 -24.31 -11.25
N GLU A 546 10.09 -25.08 -11.21
CA GLU A 546 10.66 -25.59 -9.95
C GLU A 546 10.99 -24.46 -8.98
N THR A 547 11.62 -23.38 -9.48
CA THR A 547 12.07 -22.27 -8.63
C THR A 547 10.91 -21.43 -8.08
N LEU A 548 9.92 -21.09 -8.93
CA LEU A 548 8.85 -20.18 -8.54
C LEU A 548 7.69 -20.89 -7.84
N LEU A 549 7.38 -22.13 -8.22
CA LEU A 549 6.20 -22.83 -7.72
C LEU A 549 6.51 -23.88 -6.65
N HIS A 550 7.64 -24.58 -6.71
CA HIS A 550 7.90 -25.73 -5.87
C HIS A 550 9.00 -25.56 -4.83
N LYS A 551 10.00 -24.68 -5.10
CA LYS A 551 11.13 -24.48 -4.17
C LYS A 551 10.63 -24.08 -2.78
N PRO A 552 11.25 -24.57 -1.68
CA PRO A 552 10.92 -24.16 -0.33
C PRO A 552 10.98 -22.64 -0.15
N LEU A 553 10.13 -22.09 0.69
CA LEU A 553 10.18 -20.66 1.02
C LEU A 553 11.48 -20.33 1.76
N ALA A 554 12.05 -19.18 1.42
CA ALA A 554 13.25 -18.70 2.08
C ALA A 554 12.97 -18.36 3.55
N PRO A 555 13.93 -18.60 4.46
CA PRO A 555 13.85 -18.15 5.84
C PRO A 555 13.99 -16.63 5.92
N LEU A 556 13.30 -16.00 6.85
CA LEU A 556 13.55 -14.59 7.20
C LEU A 556 14.91 -14.48 7.90
N SER A 557 15.78 -13.63 7.39
CA SER A 557 17.14 -13.46 7.88
C SER A 557 17.55 -11.98 7.90
N PRO A 558 17.46 -11.32 9.08
CA PRO A 558 17.93 -9.95 9.22
C PRO A 558 19.43 -9.81 8.98
N GLY A 559 19.83 -8.65 8.45
CA GLY A 559 21.23 -8.30 8.30
C GLY A 559 21.93 -7.98 9.64
N PRO A 560 23.27 -7.80 9.62
CA PRO A 560 24.00 -7.36 10.81
C PRO A 560 23.75 -5.89 11.12
N ILE A 561 23.84 -5.51 12.39
CA ILE A 561 23.67 -4.11 12.82
C ILE A 561 24.78 -3.24 12.21
N PHE A 562 24.39 -2.11 11.65
CA PHE A 562 25.32 -1.16 11.06
C PHE A 562 25.75 -0.07 12.08
N PRO A 563 26.91 0.63 11.85
CA PRO A 563 27.53 1.51 12.84
C PRO A 563 26.61 2.61 13.39
N SER A 564 25.84 3.31 12.56
CA SER A 564 24.99 4.40 13.04
C SER A 564 23.88 3.91 13.97
N LEU A 565 23.28 2.77 13.66
CA LEU A 565 22.25 2.16 14.51
C LEU A 565 22.84 1.69 15.84
N ALA A 566 24.03 1.09 15.82
CA ALA A 566 24.73 0.63 17.03
C ALA A 566 25.12 1.81 17.94
N VAL A 567 25.57 2.93 17.35
CA VAL A 567 25.82 4.19 18.08
C VAL A 567 24.56 4.69 18.74
N SER A 568 23.45 4.73 17.99
CA SER A 568 22.15 5.18 18.50
C SER A 568 21.61 4.31 19.65
N VAL A 569 21.82 2.98 19.58
CA VAL A 569 21.49 2.05 20.69
C VAL A 569 22.31 2.36 21.95
N LEU A 570 23.58 2.65 21.81
CA LEU A 570 24.43 3.03 22.96
C LEU A 570 23.98 4.36 23.56
N VAL A 571 23.75 5.38 22.75
CA VAL A 571 23.26 6.69 23.23
C VAL A 571 21.91 6.54 23.93
N ARG A 572 20.98 5.77 23.36
CA ARG A 572 19.68 5.46 23.98
C ARG A 572 19.83 4.91 25.40
N ASN A 573 20.79 4.01 25.62
CA ASN A 573 21.02 3.42 26.94
C ASN A 573 21.48 4.44 28.00
N MET A 574 21.95 5.62 27.55
CA MET A 574 22.47 6.69 28.40
C MET A 574 21.50 7.87 28.61
N ILE A 575 20.38 7.96 27.88
CA ILE A 575 19.46 9.12 27.86
C ILE A 575 18.88 9.44 29.24
N LYS A 576 18.72 8.50 30.15
CA LYS A 576 18.16 8.72 31.50
C LYS A 576 19.02 9.57 32.42
N GLY A 577 20.14 10.13 31.94
CA GLY A 577 20.89 11.21 32.62
C GLY A 577 21.78 10.81 33.80
N ARG A 578 21.71 9.56 34.27
CA ARG A 578 22.62 9.03 35.30
C ARG A 578 23.90 8.51 34.64
N PRO A 579 25.09 8.81 35.19
CA PRO A 579 26.33 8.23 34.71
C PRO A 579 26.28 6.70 34.76
N ILE A 580 26.71 6.02 33.72
CA ILE A 580 26.71 4.55 33.61
C ILE A 580 28.17 4.10 33.42
N PRO A 581 28.67 3.14 34.25
CA PRO A 581 29.95 2.51 34.03
C PRO A 581 30.08 1.88 32.65
N ARG A 582 31.28 1.89 32.09
CA ARG A 582 31.54 1.35 30.73
C ARG A 582 31.09 -0.12 30.59
N GLU A 583 31.38 -0.92 31.60
CA GLU A 583 31.03 -2.36 31.58
C GLU A 583 29.50 -2.58 31.59
N ASP A 584 28.76 -1.76 32.33
CA ASP A 584 27.30 -1.84 32.34
C ASP A 584 26.69 -1.37 31.01
N LEU A 585 27.30 -0.36 30.36
CA LEU A 585 26.91 0.06 29.00
C LEU A 585 27.15 -1.06 27.98
N LYS A 586 28.32 -1.72 28.10
CA LYS A 586 28.67 -2.86 27.26
C LYS A 586 27.66 -4.01 27.44
N LYS A 587 27.35 -4.34 28.69
CA LYS A 587 26.37 -5.37 29.02
C LYS A 587 24.99 -5.05 28.39
N LYS A 588 24.47 -3.85 28.62
CA LYS A 588 23.16 -3.42 28.03
C LYS A 588 23.18 -3.41 26.51
N PHE A 589 24.27 -2.98 25.89
CA PHE A 589 24.41 -3.03 24.43
C PHE A 589 24.30 -4.45 23.91
N LEU A 590 25.08 -5.38 24.52
CA LEU A 590 25.07 -6.78 24.12
C LEU A 590 23.72 -7.47 24.40
N GLU A 591 23.02 -7.09 25.46
CA GLU A 591 21.66 -7.58 25.75
C GLU A 591 20.69 -7.19 24.64
N ASN A 592 20.70 -5.91 24.19
CA ASN A 592 19.87 -5.48 23.07
C ASN A 592 20.17 -6.26 21.79
N ILE A 593 21.46 -6.52 21.49
CA ILE A 593 21.87 -7.28 20.30
C ILE A 593 21.45 -8.76 20.40
N LYS A 594 21.63 -9.38 21.55
CA LYS A 594 21.23 -10.77 21.78
C LYS A 594 19.71 -10.99 21.69
N GLY A 595 18.92 -9.97 21.99
CA GLY A 595 17.46 -10.01 21.87
C GLY A 595 16.94 -10.04 20.43
N THR A 596 17.76 -9.60 19.46
CA THR A 596 17.40 -9.62 18.04
C THR A 596 17.34 -11.03 17.47
N LEU A 597 16.60 -11.24 16.39
CA LEU A 597 16.55 -12.52 15.68
C LEU A 597 17.94 -12.93 15.19
N LYS A 598 18.71 -11.99 14.63
CA LYS A 598 20.09 -12.22 14.20
C LYS A 598 20.96 -12.64 15.37
N GLY A 599 20.83 -11.99 16.53
CA GLY A 599 21.61 -12.26 17.72
C GLY A 599 21.29 -13.59 18.40
N THR A 600 20.05 -14.10 18.26
CA THR A 600 19.66 -15.41 18.78
C THR A 600 20.17 -16.55 17.91
N LYS A 601 20.29 -16.33 16.59
CA LYS A 601 20.75 -17.34 15.63
C LYS A 601 22.26 -17.54 15.63
N ASP A 602 23.01 -16.47 15.76
CA ASP A 602 24.46 -16.46 15.52
C ASP A 602 25.22 -16.19 16.82
N THR A 603 25.72 -17.25 17.41
CA THR A 603 26.51 -17.15 18.65
C THR A 603 27.85 -16.41 18.46
N SER A 604 28.42 -16.44 17.25
CA SER A 604 29.64 -15.70 16.91
C SER A 604 29.39 -14.20 16.82
N TYR A 605 28.21 -13.80 16.41
CA TYR A 605 27.76 -12.42 16.26
C TYR A 605 27.88 -11.62 17.57
N SER A 606 27.58 -12.24 18.71
CA SER A 606 27.78 -11.61 20.03
C SER A 606 29.24 -11.27 20.31
N SER A 607 30.17 -12.15 19.90
CA SER A 607 31.61 -11.92 20.06
C SER A 607 32.13 -10.81 19.12
N GLU A 608 31.62 -10.74 17.89
CA GLU A 608 31.92 -9.66 16.95
C GLU A 608 31.43 -8.33 17.49
N MET A 609 30.21 -8.29 18.03
CA MET A 609 29.62 -7.08 18.63
C MET A 609 30.35 -6.64 19.89
N ASP A 610 30.99 -7.52 20.61
CA ASP A 610 31.85 -7.17 21.73
C ASP A 610 33.08 -6.35 21.29
N LYS A 611 33.74 -6.78 20.21
CA LYS A 611 34.83 -6.03 19.60
C LYS A 611 34.35 -4.70 19.01
N PHE A 612 33.19 -4.73 18.37
CA PHE A 612 32.57 -3.56 17.76
C PHE A 612 32.19 -2.49 18.77
N PHE A 613 31.71 -2.86 19.95
CA PHE A 613 31.46 -1.96 21.08
C PHE A 613 32.69 -1.08 21.42
N GLY A 614 33.88 -1.70 21.48
CA GLY A 614 35.10 -0.95 21.76
C GLY A 614 35.38 0.17 20.75
N SER A 615 35.15 -0.12 19.47
CA SER A 615 35.30 0.85 18.37
C SER A 615 34.29 1.98 18.45
N ILE A 616 33.01 1.65 18.67
CA ILE A 616 31.93 2.64 18.84
C ILE A 616 32.16 3.51 20.05
N PHE A 617 32.49 2.94 21.18
CA PHE A 617 32.76 3.66 22.41
C PHE A 617 33.95 4.65 22.25
N LYS A 618 35.00 4.24 21.56
CA LYS A 618 36.14 5.10 21.21
C LYS A 618 35.71 6.25 20.31
N TRP A 619 34.84 5.99 19.32
CA TRP A 619 34.29 7.00 18.43
C TRP A 619 33.42 8.01 19.20
N LEU A 620 32.49 7.56 20.05
CA LEU A 620 31.63 8.42 20.89
C LEU A 620 32.47 9.36 21.79
N THR A 621 33.58 8.86 22.36
CA THR A 621 34.48 9.66 23.19
C THR A 621 35.26 10.68 22.35
N LYS A 622 35.76 10.27 21.16
CA LYS A 622 36.51 11.14 20.25
C LYS A 622 35.65 12.29 19.71
N GLU A 623 34.44 12.01 19.29
CA GLU A 623 33.51 13.01 18.75
C GLU A 623 32.75 13.76 19.85
N LYS A 624 33.15 13.58 21.12
CA LYS A 624 32.59 14.25 22.30
C LYS A 624 31.07 14.05 22.48
N MET A 625 30.53 12.92 22.01
CA MET A 625 29.13 12.54 22.21
C MET A 625 28.85 12.06 23.63
N ILE A 626 29.90 11.60 24.35
CA ILE A 626 29.83 11.17 25.74
C ILE A 626 30.89 11.89 26.58
N GLU A 627 30.57 12.13 27.82
CA GLU A 627 31.43 12.78 28.82
C GLU A 627 31.69 11.82 29.97
N LYS A 628 32.96 11.83 30.47
CA LYS A 628 33.33 11.11 31.66
C LYS A 628 32.82 11.84 32.90
N SER A 629 32.23 11.14 33.85
CA SER A 629 31.78 11.62 35.16
C SER A 629 32.37 10.71 36.24
N GLU A 630 32.31 11.11 37.51
CA GLU A 630 32.86 10.36 38.66
C GLU A 630 32.40 8.90 38.67
N ASN A 631 31.14 8.63 38.35
CA ASN A 631 30.52 7.29 38.41
C ASN A 631 30.31 6.63 37.02
N GLY A 632 31.03 7.07 35.98
CA GLY A 632 30.86 6.46 34.63
C GLY A 632 30.79 7.49 33.50
N PHE A 633 29.94 7.24 32.53
CA PHE A 633 29.76 8.07 31.33
C PHE A 633 28.32 8.54 31.21
N LYS A 634 28.13 9.76 30.76
CA LYS A 634 26.83 10.36 30.43
C LYS A 634 26.85 10.97 29.03
N ILE A 635 25.66 11.22 28.45
CA ILE A 635 25.56 11.94 27.17
C ILE A 635 26.03 13.38 27.33
N SER A 636 26.73 13.88 26.34
CA SER A 636 27.18 15.27 26.23
C SER A 636 26.07 16.23 25.79
N LYS A 637 26.41 17.52 25.65
CA LYS A 637 25.54 18.49 25.01
C LYS A 637 25.29 18.15 23.55
N GLU A 638 26.33 17.77 22.81
CA GLU A 638 26.26 17.38 21.42
C GLU A 638 25.28 16.20 21.18
N ALA A 639 25.33 15.19 22.04
CA ALA A 639 24.38 14.08 21.94
C ALA A 639 22.94 14.49 22.25
N ARG A 640 22.74 15.43 23.18
CA ARG A 640 21.40 16.00 23.45
C ARG A 640 20.89 16.82 22.28
N ASP A 641 21.74 17.64 21.67
CA ASP A 641 21.38 18.43 20.50
C ASP A 641 21.03 17.52 19.31
N ALA A 642 21.75 16.39 19.12
CA ALA A 642 21.42 15.38 18.11
C ALA A 642 20.02 14.78 18.32
N ILE A 643 19.67 14.45 19.57
CA ILE A 643 18.34 13.93 19.93
C ILE A 643 17.26 14.99 19.65
N LEU A 644 17.48 16.25 20.04
CA LEU A 644 16.57 17.36 19.79
C LEU A 644 16.37 17.63 18.29
N ALA A 645 17.42 17.44 17.49
CA ALA A 645 17.38 17.55 16.03
C ALA A 645 16.76 16.30 15.34
N SER A 646 16.33 15.31 16.09
CA SER A 646 15.83 14.03 15.58
C SER A 646 16.83 13.31 14.65
N MET A 647 18.13 13.51 14.86
CA MET A 647 19.23 12.92 14.10
C MET A 647 19.91 11.79 14.87
N ASP A 648 20.42 10.79 14.15
CA ASP A 648 21.39 9.89 14.76
C ASP A 648 22.72 10.62 15.03
N PRO A 649 23.53 10.16 15.98
CA PRO A 649 24.76 10.86 16.35
C PRO A 649 25.79 10.99 15.21
N ILE A 650 25.85 10.03 14.29
CA ILE A 650 26.80 10.09 13.15
C ILE A 650 26.34 11.15 12.16
N ASP A 651 25.06 11.14 11.81
CA ASP A 651 24.47 12.12 10.90
C ASP A 651 24.55 13.54 11.49
N TYR A 652 24.32 13.68 12.80
CA TYR A 652 24.48 14.96 13.49
C TYR A 652 25.90 15.53 13.35
N ILE A 653 26.94 14.72 13.60
CA ILE A 653 28.32 15.15 13.48
C ILE A 653 28.69 15.48 12.03
N GLN A 654 28.23 14.71 11.06
CA GLN A 654 28.40 15.00 9.64
C GLN A 654 27.71 16.31 9.26
N THR A 655 26.46 16.49 9.67
CA THR A 655 25.68 17.72 9.47
C THR A 655 26.40 18.92 10.06
N LYS A 656 26.89 18.84 11.29
CA LYS A 656 27.66 19.92 11.94
C LYS A 656 28.91 20.28 11.14
N LYS A 657 29.62 19.31 10.57
CA LYS A 657 30.81 19.55 9.72
C LYS A 657 30.43 20.23 8.40
N ILE A 658 29.37 19.76 7.72
CA ILE A 658 28.89 20.32 6.45
C ILE A 658 28.42 21.77 6.63
N LEU A 659 27.74 22.06 7.73
CA LEU A 659 27.12 23.36 8.01
C LEU A 659 28.05 24.34 8.70
N SER A 660 29.30 23.95 9.01
CA SER A 660 30.24 24.83 9.68
C SER A 660 30.54 26.07 8.85
N GLY A 661 30.45 27.26 9.47
CA GLY A 661 30.76 28.55 8.83
C GLY A 661 29.67 29.11 7.90
N LEU A 662 28.44 28.56 7.93
CA LEU A 662 27.31 29.15 7.22
C LEU A 662 26.82 30.42 7.91
N THR A 663 26.38 31.39 7.11
CA THR A 663 25.77 32.64 7.57
C THR A 663 24.34 32.75 7.06
N LYS A 664 23.51 33.58 7.69
CA LYS A 664 22.09 33.75 7.32
C LYS A 664 21.87 34.26 5.89
N ASP A 665 22.83 34.98 5.33
CA ASP A 665 22.78 35.58 4.00
C ASP A 665 23.18 34.60 2.89
N ILE A 666 23.05 33.29 3.14
CA ILE A 666 23.38 32.25 2.16
C ILE A 666 22.40 32.29 0.97
N ASP A 667 22.96 32.34 -0.25
CA ASP A 667 22.19 32.30 -1.48
C ASP A 667 21.69 30.89 -1.83
N GLU A 668 20.70 30.78 -2.72
CA GLU A 668 20.06 29.52 -3.10
C GLU A 668 21.03 28.55 -3.80
N ALA A 669 21.95 29.06 -4.64
CA ALA A 669 22.93 28.21 -5.32
C ALA A 669 23.86 27.53 -4.29
N LYS A 670 24.23 28.22 -3.23
CA LYS A 670 25.03 27.68 -2.15
C LYS A 670 24.22 26.72 -1.26
N LEU A 671 22.92 27.02 -1.02
CA LEU A 671 22.02 26.08 -0.33
C LEU A 671 21.89 24.76 -1.07
N ILE A 672 21.72 24.78 -2.39
CA ILE A 672 21.68 23.55 -3.20
C ILE A 672 23.02 22.79 -3.11
N LYS A 673 24.17 23.47 -3.16
CA LYS A 673 25.48 22.84 -2.99
C LYS A 673 25.62 22.19 -1.62
N VAL A 674 25.19 22.87 -0.56
CA VAL A 674 25.18 22.32 0.79
C VAL A 674 24.28 21.08 0.86
N LEU A 675 23.06 21.15 0.32
CA LEU A 675 22.14 20.01 0.24
C LEU A 675 22.77 18.83 -0.48
N LEU A 676 23.39 19.04 -1.63
CA LEU A 676 24.06 18.00 -2.41
C LEU A 676 25.35 17.46 -1.78
N SER A 677 25.83 18.05 -0.67
CA SER A 677 26.93 17.52 0.12
C SER A 677 26.50 16.40 1.08
N PHE A 678 25.20 16.24 1.32
CA PHE A 678 24.69 15.16 2.14
C PHE A 678 24.63 13.83 1.38
N ARG A 679 24.84 12.73 2.10
CA ARG A 679 24.91 11.38 1.53
C ARG A 679 23.61 10.95 0.81
N LEU A 680 22.44 11.20 1.41
CA LEU A 680 21.15 10.78 0.84
C LEU A 680 20.88 11.42 -0.53
N PRO A 681 20.97 12.75 -0.71
CA PRO A 681 20.82 13.36 -2.03
C PRO A 681 21.84 12.87 -3.07
N GLN A 682 23.06 12.52 -2.62
CA GLN A 682 24.08 11.96 -3.53
C GLN A 682 23.69 10.57 -4.03
N ALA A 683 23.05 9.76 -3.20
CA ALA A 683 22.73 8.36 -3.48
C ALA A 683 21.48 8.17 -4.36
N ILE A 684 20.70 9.22 -4.63
CA ILE A 684 19.47 9.12 -5.44
C ILE A 684 19.80 8.72 -6.89
N ARG A 685 19.09 7.74 -7.38
CA ARG A 685 19.34 7.02 -8.63
C ARG A 685 18.06 6.85 -9.44
N PRO A 686 17.94 7.48 -10.61
CA PRO A 686 16.71 7.42 -11.40
C PRO A 686 16.57 6.15 -12.24
N ARG A 687 17.64 5.42 -12.56
CA ARG A 687 17.57 4.25 -13.45
C ARG A 687 18.62 3.17 -13.19
N THR A 688 18.24 1.98 -13.63
CA THR A 688 19.04 0.76 -13.61
C THR A 688 19.95 0.69 -14.84
N LEU A 689 21.26 0.54 -14.65
CA LEU A 689 22.23 0.24 -15.70
C LEU A 689 22.96 -1.06 -15.35
N VAL A 690 23.45 -1.75 -16.36
CA VAL A 690 24.27 -2.96 -16.18
C VAL A 690 25.62 -2.56 -15.55
N PRO A 691 26.05 -3.17 -14.44
CA PRO A 691 27.30 -2.83 -13.77
C PRO A 691 28.52 -3.22 -14.62
N SER A 692 29.64 -2.50 -14.44
CA SER A 692 30.89 -2.89 -15.03
C SER A 692 31.51 -4.10 -14.32
N LYS A 693 32.43 -4.80 -15.02
CA LYS A 693 33.11 -5.97 -14.45
C LYS A 693 33.91 -5.60 -13.20
N GLU A 694 34.58 -4.43 -13.21
CA GLU A 694 35.35 -3.91 -12.06
C GLU A 694 34.46 -3.65 -10.84
N GLU A 695 33.25 -3.22 -11.04
CA GLU A 695 32.31 -2.96 -9.94
C GLU A 695 31.78 -4.23 -9.28
N LEU A 696 31.70 -5.35 -10.03
CA LEU A 696 31.36 -6.66 -9.47
C LEU A 696 32.50 -7.27 -8.66
N GLU A 697 33.75 -7.06 -9.10
CA GLU A 697 34.94 -7.50 -8.37
C GLU A 697 35.07 -6.80 -7.01
N ILE A 698 34.70 -5.50 -6.91
CA ILE A 698 34.72 -4.74 -5.64
C ILE A 698 33.71 -5.30 -4.62
N VAL A 699 32.63 -5.91 -5.07
CA VAL A 699 31.58 -6.47 -4.21
C VAL A 699 31.81 -7.96 -3.89
N GLY A 700 32.87 -8.56 -4.47
CA GLY A 700 33.21 -9.96 -4.26
C GLY A 700 32.20 -10.94 -4.89
N LEU A 701 31.55 -10.54 -5.96
CA LEU A 701 30.59 -11.38 -6.69
C LEU A 701 31.22 -11.90 -7.98
N ASP A 702 31.42 -13.20 -8.06
CA ASP A 702 31.92 -13.92 -9.26
C ASP A 702 30.89 -14.03 -10.40
N ALA A 703 29.82 -13.24 -10.37
CA ALA A 703 28.76 -13.31 -11.36
C ALA A 703 29.06 -12.41 -12.59
N PRO A 704 28.69 -12.84 -13.80
CA PRO A 704 28.85 -12.01 -14.98
C PRO A 704 28.08 -10.69 -14.88
N ALA A 705 28.66 -9.60 -15.37
CA ALA A 705 28.14 -8.22 -15.30
C ALA A 705 26.68 -8.06 -15.77
N GLU A 706 26.22 -8.94 -16.64
CA GLU A 706 24.86 -8.90 -17.21
C GLU A 706 23.76 -9.32 -16.22
N TRP A 707 24.12 -9.82 -15.03
CA TRP A 707 23.16 -10.31 -14.01
C TRP A 707 22.69 -9.25 -13.04
N TYR A 708 23.39 -8.12 -12.96
CA TYR A 708 23.13 -7.11 -11.95
C TYR A 708 22.82 -5.78 -12.63
N MET A 709 21.57 -5.35 -12.46
CA MET A 709 21.18 -4.01 -12.83
C MET A 709 21.59 -3.07 -11.69
N LYS A 710 22.57 -2.19 -11.94
CA LYS A 710 23.02 -1.19 -10.99
C LYS A 710 22.26 0.11 -11.17
N LEU A 711 21.73 0.63 -10.10
CA LEU A 711 21.24 1.99 -10.05
C LEU A 711 22.43 2.94 -10.13
N VAL A 712 22.54 3.71 -11.20
CA VAL A 712 23.59 4.71 -11.35
C VAL A 712 23.06 6.06 -10.90
N PRO A 713 23.70 6.71 -9.91
CA PRO A 713 23.29 8.02 -9.46
C PRO A 713 23.41 9.05 -10.57
N LEU A 714 22.45 9.99 -10.64
CA LEU A 714 22.61 11.19 -11.43
C LEU A 714 23.86 11.94 -11.01
N ARG A 715 24.55 12.56 -11.97
CA ARG A 715 25.65 13.46 -11.66
C ARG A 715 25.19 14.61 -10.77
N LEU A 716 26.10 15.07 -9.89
CA LEU A 716 25.77 16.20 -9.00
C LEU A 716 25.43 17.47 -9.79
N GLU A 717 26.07 17.67 -10.93
CA GLU A 717 25.79 18.78 -11.84
C GLU A 717 24.34 18.71 -12.38
N THR A 718 23.90 17.52 -12.79
CA THR A 718 22.53 17.30 -13.26
C THR A 718 21.54 17.56 -12.14
N LYS A 719 21.77 17.02 -10.94
CA LYS A 719 20.93 17.27 -9.76
C LYS A 719 20.87 18.75 -9.40
N ASN A 720 22.02 19.43 -9.42
CA ASN A 720 22.09 20.87 -9.17
C ASN A 720 21.23 21.64 -10.18
N THR A 721 21.35 21.32 -11.48
CA THR A 721 20.58 21.97 -12.54
C THR A 721 19.07 21.74 -12.36
N VAL A 722 18.66 20.49 -12.08
CA VAL A 722 17.26 20.15 -11.83
C VAL A 722 16.69 20.96 -10.67
N LEU A 723 17.42 21.01 -9.53
CA LEU A 723 16.97 21.72 -8.34
C LEU A 723 16.89 23.23 -8.55
N GLN A 724 17.86 23.83 -9.25
CA GLN A 724 17.82 25.26 -9.59
C GLN A 724 16.62 25.60 -10.46
N ARG A 725 16.40 24.85 -11.55
CA ARG A 725 15.26 25.07 -12.45
C ARG A 725 13.94 24.88 -11.74
N TRP A 726 13.86 23.89 -10.84
CA TRP A 726 12.68 23.60 -10.04
C TRP A 726 12.28 24.76 -9.11
N ILE A 727 13.21 25.26 -8.29
CA ILE A 727 12.93 26.40 -7.40
C ILE A 727 12.72 27.73 -8.15
N ASN A 728 13.16 27.81 -9.40
CA ASN A 728 12.90 28.95 -10.30
C ASN A 728 11.54 28.84 -11.03
N GLU A 729 10.66 27.94 -10.58
CA GLU A 729 9.29 27.78 -11.10
C GLU A 729 9.23 27.38 -12.58
N GLU A 730 10.29 26.80 -13.11
CA GLU A 730 10.33 26.37 -14.49
C GLU A 730 9.39 25.16 -14.71
N ASP A 731 8.81 25.08 -15.91
CA ASP A 731 7.85 24.04 -16.27
C ASP A 731 8.44 22.64 -16.11
N ILE A 732 7.70 21.73 -15.44
CA ILE A 732 8.17 20.38 -15.10
C ILE A 732 8.51 19.58 -16.36
N ALA A 733 7.66 19.65 -17.39
CA ALA A 733 7.88 18.92 -18.64
C ALA A 733 9.18 19.38 -19.31
N THR A 734 9.49 20.66 -19.25
CA THR A 734 10.73 21.24 -19.76
C THR A 734 11.95 20.77 -18.96
N ILE A 735 11.87 20.78 -17.62
CA ILE A 735 12.92 20.27 -16.75
C ILE A 735 13.23 18.80 -17.10
N ILE A 736 12.21 17.95 -17.14
CA ILE A 736 12.36 16.51 -17.42
C ILE A 736 12.98 16.29 -18.81
N LYS A 737 12.49 16.99 -19.83
CA LYS A 737 12.92 16.83 -21.22
C LYS A 737 14.37 17.24 -21.45
N GLU A 738 14.83 18.31 -20.78
CA GLU A 738 16.10 18.96 -21.08
C GLU A 738 17.24 18.55 -20.14
N THR A 739 16.93 18.05 -18.92
CA THR A 739 17.96 17.75 -17.90
C THR A 739 18.39 16.31 -17.83
N GLY A 740 17.83 15.39 -18.65
CA GLY A 740 18.29 14.01 -18.73
C GLY A 740 19.76 13.89 -19.21
N GLU A 741 20.47 12.87 -18.69
CA GLU A 741 21.86 12.58 -19.11
C GLU A 741 21.86 11.71 -20.38
N LYS A 742 21.55 12.30 -21.53
CA LYS A 742 21.39 11.60 -22.82
C LYS A 742 22.64 10.78 -23.20
N SER A 743 23.84 11.27 -22.91
CA SER A 743 25.10 10.57 -23.16
C SER A 743 25.26 9.26 -22.36
N ARG A 744 24.49 9.10 -21.27
CA ARG A 744 24.45 7.91 -20.42
C ARG A 744 23.15 7.12 -20.57
N GLY A 745 22.29 7.50 -21.51
CA GLY A 745 20.97 6.89 -21.70
C GLY A 745 19.99 7.11 -20.54
N ILE A 746 20.24 8.08 -19.66
CA ILE A 746 19.41 8.40 -18.50
C ILE A 746 18.43 9.51 -18.87
N ASN A 747 17.14 9.19 -18.90
CA ASN A 747 16.07 10.18 -18.99
C ASN A 747 15.42 10.27 -17.61
N LEU A 748 15.04 11.47 -17.21
CA LEU A 748 14.26 11.68 -16.00
C LEU A 748 12.78 11.41 -16.27
N ASP A 749 12.12 10.79 -15.31
CA ASP A 749 10.66 10.65 -15.24
C ASP A 749 10.12 11.55 -14.12
N GLU A 750 8.81 11.75 -14.09
CA GLU A 750 8.11 12.54 -13.06
C GLU A 750 8.38 12.00 -11.65
N GLY A 751 8.26 10.68 -11.47
CA GLY A 751 8.53 10.03 -10.19
C GLY A 751 10.02 10.05 -9.79
N ASP A 752 10.95 10.18 -10.72
CA ASP A 752 12.37 10.39 -10.41
C ASP A 752 12.60 11.80 -9.84
N LEU A 753 11.89 12.80 -10.39
CA LEU A 753 11.89 14.16 -9.87
C LEU A 753 11.26 14.20 -8.47
N ASP A 754 10.08 13.61 -8.30
CA ASP A 754 9.42 13.50 -6.98
C ASP A 754 10.32 12.85 -5.94
N SER A 755 11.01 11.76 -6.31
CA SER A 755 11.93 11.07 -5.42
C SER A 755 13.13 11.95 -5.02
N LEU A 756 13.69 12.69 -5.98
CA LEU A 756 14.79 13.63 -5.71
C LEU A 756 14.33 14.75 -4.76
N LEU A 757 13.19 15.35 -5.05
CA LEU A 757 12.63 16.45 -4.27
C LEU A 757 12.23 16.00 -2.86
N GLY A 758 11.59 14.85 -2.74
CA GLY A 758 11.18 14.27 -1.45
C GLY A 758 12.38 14.04 -0.52
N VAL A 759 13.46 13.42 -1.03
CA VAL A 759 14.67 13.21 -0.23
C VAL A 759 15.37 14.54 0.10
N CYS A 760 15.44 15.45 -0.85
CA CYS A 760 16.06 16.76 -0.64
C CYS A 760 15.30 17.57 0.42
N SER A 761 13.97 17.59 0.35
CA SER A 761 13.12 18.24 1.34
C SER A 761 13.32 17.65 2.74
N THR A 762 13.27 16.33 2.87
CA THR A 762 13.48 15.63 4.15
C THR A 762 14.84 15.97 4.78
N VAL A 763 15.92 16.01 3.97
CA VAL A 763 17.25 16.38 4.47
C VAL A 763 17.27 17.83 4.93
N ILE A 764 16.68 18.76 4.20
CA ILE A 764 16.64 20.17 4.58
C ILE A 764 15.75 20.41 5.80
N ASP A 765 14.65 19.68 5.98
CA ASP A 765 13.84 19.73 7.20
C ASP A 765 14.67 19.28 8.42
N SER A 766 15.45 18.20 8.26
CA SER A 766 16.37 17.76 9.32
C SER A 766 17.45 18.81 9.63
N VAL A 767 17.96 19.53 8.60
CA VAL A 767 18.91 20.65 8.80
C VAL A 767 18.23 21.83 9.52
N SER A 768 16.99 22.16 9.19
CA SER A 768 16.22 23.18 9.90
C SER A 768 16.06 22.83 11.39
N GLN A 769 15.72 21.56 11.68
CA GLN A 769 15.64 21.06 13.05
C GLN A 769 16.99 21.10 13.76
N PHE A 770 18.08 20.78 13.06
CA PHE A 770 19.45 20.95 13.60
C PHE A 770 19.70 22.40 14.08
N PHE A 771 19.44 23.40 13.23
CA PHE A 771 19.62 24.79 13.61
C PHE A 771 18.69 25.24 14.74
N THR A 772 17.48 24.70 14.81
CA THR A 772 16.56 24.91 15.93
C THR A 772 17.13 24.33 17.23
N ALA A 773 17.68 23.12 17.20
CA ALA A 773 18.29 22.47 18.35
C ALA A 773 19.52 23.24 18.89
N VAL A 774 20.37 23.76 17.99
CA VAL A 774 21.53 24.58 18.36
C VAL A 774 21.21 26.07 18.61
N LYS A 775 19.91 26.45 18.54
CA LYS A 775 19.36 27.80 18.81
C LYS A 775 19.77 28.90 17.80
N GLU A 776 20.08 28.50 16.56
CA GLU A 776 20.39 29.41 15.44
C GLU A 776 19.10 29.69 14.63
N LYS A 777 18.21 30.54 15.20
CA LYS A 777 16.85 30.77 14.67
C LYS A 777 16.82 31.28 13.23
N ASP A 778 17.72 32.22 12.88
CA ASP A 778 17.73 32.81 11.52
C ASP A 778 18.09 31.76 10.46
N LEU A 779 19.05 30.89 10.75
CA LEU A 779 19.39 29.79 9.86
C LEU A 779 18.28 28.74 9.81
N ALA A 780 17.70 28.39 10.97
CA ALA A 780 16.56 27.47 11.01
C ALA A 780 15.42 27.93 10.07
N GLU A 781 15.04 29.21 10.16
CA GLU A 781 14.01 29.79 9.30
C GLU A 781 14.43 29.82 7.82
N ARG A 782 15.68 30.18 7.52
CA ARG A 782 16.18 30.18 6.13
C ARG A 782 16.13 28.80 5.50
N PHE A 783 16.49 27.75 6.25
CA PHE A 783 16.40 26.36 5.77
C PHE A 783 14.95 25.86 5.71
N ARG A 784 14.07 26.34 6.59
CA ARG A 784 12.63 26.04 6.54
C ARG A 784 11.99 26.59 5.25
N VAL A 785 12.30 27.83 4.89
CA VAL A 785 11.84 28.42 3.64
C VAL A 785 12.41 27.66 2.44
N PHE A 786 13.69 27.26 2.50
CA PHE A 786 14.30 26.48 1.42
C PHE A 786 13.69 25.07 1.29
N SER A 787 13.31 24.43 2.40
CA SER A 787 12.54 23.17 2.33
C SER A 787 11.23 23.35 1.57
N ARG A 788 10.50 24.42 1.86
CA ARG A 788 9.25 24.75 1.15
C ARG A 788 9.50 25.07 -0.33
N GLN A 789 10.60 25.75 -0.68
CA GLN A 789 10.98 25.95 -2.08
C GLN A 789 11.16 24.61 -2.81
N LEU A 790 11.84 23.65 -2.20
CA LEU A 790 12.04 22.33 -2.77
C LEU A 790 10.73 21.54 -2.85
N GLN A 791 9.91 21.59 -1.80
CA GLN A 791 8.65 20.86 -1.73
C GLN A 791 7.65 21.31 -2.79
N TYR A 792 7.57 22.62 -3.04
CA TYR A 792 6.53 23.20 -3.92
C TYR A 792 7.07 23.64 -5.28
N GLY A 793 8.37 23.76 -5.48
CA GLY A 793 8.98 24.22 -6.72
C GLY A 793 8.69 25.71 -6.98
N VAL A 794 8.95 26.56 -6.00
CA VAL A 794 8.62 27.99 -6.03
C VAL A 794 9.78 28.85 -5.52
N HIS A 795 9.79 30.12 -5.88
CA HIS A 795 10.73 31.10 -5.31
C HIS A 795 10.49 31.32 -3.80
N ALA A 796 11.49 31.84 -3.11
CA ALA A 796 11.48 32.07 -1.66
C ALA A 796 10.34 32.96 -1.17
N ASP A 797 9.92 33.94 -1.98
CA ASP A 797 8.81 34.83 -1.69
C ASP A 797 7.48 34.06 -1.53
N LEU A 798 7.14 33.22 -2.50
CA LEU A 798 5.94 32.39 -2.46
C LEU A 798 6.08 31.23 -1.46
N ALA A 799 7.29 30.68 -1.29
CA ALA A 799 7.57 29.65 -0.29
C ALA A 799 7.25 30.09 1.14
N SER A 800 7.34 31.40 1.41
CA SER A 800 7.00 31.99 2.72
C SER A 800 5.50 32.20 2.91
N SER A 801 4.68 32.00 1.87
CA SER A 801 3.21 32.18 1.90
C SER A 801 2.50 30.90 2.34
N ASP A 802 1.38 31.05 3.06
CA ASP A 802 0.47 29.97 3.40
C ASP A 802 -0.47 29.55 2.25
N LEU A 803 -0.50 30.30 1.13
CA LEU A 803 -1.31 29.96 -0.07
C LEU A 803 -1.07 28.52 -0.54
N LEU A 804 0.18 28.04 -0.41
CA LEU A 804 0.57 26.68 -0.81
C LEU A 804 -0.06 25.57 0.05
N GLU A 805 -0.71 25.92 1.15
CA GLU A 805 -1.42 24.99 2.04
C GLU A 805 -2.89 24.79 1.63
N LEU A 806 -3.39 25.58 0.67
CA LEU A 806 -4.76 25.45 0.17
C LEU A 806 -5.00 24.10 -0.53
N HIS A 807 -6.09 23.45 -0.17
CA HIS A 807 -6.56 22.21 -0.78
C HIS A 807 -7.91 22.44 -1.47
N LEU A 808 -7.95 22.23 -2.77
CA LEU A 808 -9.16 22.35 -3.58
C LEU A 808 -9.98 21.06 -3.46
N ALA A 809 -11.27 21.18 -3.19
CA ALA A 809 -12.19 20.05 -3.13
C ALA A 809 -12.57 19.62 -4.56
N GLN A 810 -12.14 18.44 -4.98
CA GLN A 810 -12.57 17.83 -6.24
C GLN A 810 -13.79 16.93 -6.00
N GLY A 811 -15.01 17.52 -5.93
CA GLY A 811 -16.26 16.77 -5.77
C GLY A 811 -16.45 16.08 -4.40
N ASP A 812 -17.64 15.52 -4.15
CA ASP A 812 -18.04 14.96 -2.86
C ASP A 812 -17.33 13.63 -2.48
N SER A 813 -16.46 13.07 -3.33
CA SER A 813 -15.86 11.73 -3.13
C SER A 813 -14.38 11.61 -3.55
N THR A 814 -13.74 12.68 -4.01
CA THR A 814 -12.31 12.67 -4.39
C THR A 814 -11.46 13.38 -3.35
N PRO A 815 -10.24 12.86 -3.04
CA PRO A 815 -9.33 13.55 -2.12
C PRO A 815 -9.03 14.97 -2.61
N SER A 816 -9.05 15.92 -1.69
CA SER A 816 -8.68 17.30 -1.99
C SER A 816 -7.27 17.38 -2.56
N SER A 817 -7.09 18.04 -3.69
CA SER A 817 -5.77 18.29 -4.26
C SER A 817 -5.24 19.64 -3.78
N ARG A 818 -3.93 19.72 -3.51
CA ARG A 818 -3.28 21.00 -3.24
C ARG A 818 -3.41 21.94 -4.43
N ILE A 819 -3.44 23.24 -4.16
CA ILE A 819 -3.36 24.27 -5.17
C ILE A 819 -2.08 24.11 -6.00
N SER A 820 -2.17 24.27 -7.33
CA SER A 820 -0.96 24.22 -8.18
C SER A 820 -0.05 25.43 -7.90
N ARG A 821 1.28 25.24 -8.05
CA ARG A 821 2.24 26.34 -7.90
C ARG A 821 1.98 27.50 -8.86
N LYS A 822 1.51 27.22 -10.08
CA LYS A 822 1.10 28.24 -11.07
C LYS A 822 -0.10 29.06 -10.57
N THR A 823 -1.11 28.37 -10.04
CA THR A 823 -2.28 29.05 -9.44
C THR A 823 -1.89 29.89 -8.23
N ALA A 824 -1.03 29.36 -7.35
CA ALA A 824 -0.53 30.10 -6.20
C ALA A 824 0.29 31.33 -6.63
N ARG A 825 1.12 31.22 -7.68
CA ARG A 825 1.89 32.34 -8.23
C ARG A 825 0.99 33.42 -8.79
N ILE A 826 -0.03 33.06 -9.58
CA ILE A 826 -1.00 34.02 -10.11
C ILE A 826 -1.68 34.81 -8.98
N LEU A 827 -2.11 34.12 -7.92
CA LEU A 827 -2.70 34.79 -6.75
C LEU A 827 -1.71 35.74 -6.10
N TYR A 828 -0.48 35.27 -5.85
CA TYR A 828 0.55 36.05 -5.19
C TYR A 828 0.90 37.34 -5.96
N ASP A 829 1.06 37.22 -7.29
CA ASP A 829 1.39 38.37 -8.18
C ASP A 829 0.23 39.37 -8.30
N ASN A 830 -1.03 38.88 -8.16
CA ASN A 830 -2.20 39.76 -8.07
C ASN A 830 -2.44 40.31 -6.66
N GLY A 831 -1.46 40.11 -5.74
CA GLY A 831 -1.40 40.72 -4.43
C GLY A 831 -2.14 39.97 -3.34
N TYR A 832 -2.60 38.74 -3.57
CA TYR A 832 -3.12 37.83 -2.55
C TYR A 832 -1.95 37.03 -2.00
N LYS A 833 -1.29 37.54 -0.95
CA LYS A 833 -0.04 36.96 -0.41
C LYS A 833 -0.26 35.90 0.65
N SER A 834 -1.49 35.79 1.15
CA SER A 834 -1.89 34.83 2.18
C SER A 834 -3.32 34.32 1.95
N ILE A 835 -3.66 33.20 2.60
CA ILE A 835 -5.03 32.67 2.61
C ILE A 835 -6.01 33.70 3.17
N SER A 836 -5.58 34.48 4.16
CA SER A 836 -6.38 35.56 4.74
C SER A 836 -6.67 36.67 3.72
N ASP A 837 -5.72 36.97 2.81
CA ASP A 837 -5.94 37.98 1.76
C ASP A 837 -7.02 37.55 0.77
N VAL A 838 -7.08 36.26 0.44
CA VAL A 838 -8.13 35.70 -0.45
C VAL A 838 -9.53 36.00 0.06
N ILE A 839 -9.72 36.00 1.39
CA ILE A 839 -11.03 36.24 2.00
C ILE A 839 -11.27 37.68 2.30
N ARG A 840 -10.26 38.45 2.81
CA ARG A 840 -10.43 39.77 3.39
C ARG A 840 -10.24 40.92 2.43
N LYS A 841 -9.41 40.75 1.40
CA LYS A 841 -9.02 41.86 0.52
C LYS A 841 -10.20 42.44 -0.28
N ASP A 842 -11.18 41.61 -0.64
CA ASP A 842 -12.36 42.01 -1.41
C ASP A 842 -13.63 42.19 -0.58
N ILE A 843 -13.51 42.15 0.76
CA ILE A 843 -14.62 42.44 1.67
C ILE A 843 -14.82 43.95 1.74
N ASP A 844 -15.90 44.43 1.11
CA ASP A 844 -16.42 45.77 1.35
C ASP A 844 -17.51 45.63 2.43
N ALA A 845 -17.31 46.33 3.56
CA ALA A 845 -18.21 46.31 4.74
C ALA A 845 -19.67 46.66 4.41
N SER A 846 -19.91 47.25 3.24
CA SER A 846 -21.24 47.74 2.82
C SER A 846 -22.07 46.71 2.01
N LYS A 847 -21.50 45.59 1.54
CA LYS A 847 -22.19 44.67 0.60
C LYS A 847 -21.91 43.22 0.89
N LYS A 848 -22.73 42.58 1.74
CA LYS A 848 -22.74 41.11 1.93
C LYS A 848 -23.10 40.40 0.62
N GLY A 849 -22.26 39.47 0.16
CA GLY A 849 -22.53 38.56 -0.97
C GLY A 849 -21.64 38.77 -2.22
N LEU A 850 -20.84 39.81 -2.29
CA LEU A 850 -20.04 40.17 -3.48
C LEU A 850 -18.53 39.87 -3.35
N ALA A 851 -18.02 39.47 -2.15
CA ALA A 851 -16.59 39.25 -1.94
C ALA A 851 -16.05 38.16 -2.86
N ARG A 852 -16.74 37.03 -2.98
CA ARG A 852 -16.35 35.91 -3.85
C ARG A 852 -16.32 36.32 -5.34
N ASP A 853 -17.29 37.07 -5.77
CA ASP A 853 -17.40 37.46 -7.19
C ASP A 853 -16.36 38.53 -7.54
N ARG A 854 -16.03 39.45 -6.63
CA ARG A 854 -14.93 40.41 -6.80
C ARG A 854 -13.57 39.69 -6.78
N PHE A 855 -13.35 38.77 -5.87
CA PHE A 855 -12.15 37.93 -5.87
C PHE A 855 -11.98 37.24 -7.23
N ALA A 856 -13.03 36.62 -7.74
CA ALA A 856 -13.00 35.95 -9.04
C ALA A 856 -12.69 36.91 -10.22
N GLN A 857 -13.03 38.18 -10.10
CA GLN A 857 -12.69 39.22 -11.12
C GLN A 857 -11.24 39.72 -10.98
N ASN A 858 -10.70 39.76 -9.76
CA ASN A 858 -9.44 40.46 -9.47
C ASN A 858 -8.24 39.50 -9.30
N CYS A 859 -8.47 38.21 -9.09
CA CYS A 859 -7.40 37.26 -8.75
C CYS A 859 -6.58 36.75 -9.94
N GLY A 860 -7.02 37.05 -11.20
CA GLY A 860 -6.33 36.63 -12.42
C GLY A 860 -6.54 35.14 -12.80
N LEU A 861 -7.39 34.43 -12.09
CA LEU A 861 -7.76 33.04 -12.37
C LEU A 861 -9.02 32.92 -13.19
N ASP A 862 -9.25 31.77 -13.81
CA ASP A 862 -10.57 31.43 -14.35
C ASP A 862 -11.64 31.50 -13.26
N VAL A 863 -12.86 31.95 -13.64
CA VAL A 863 -13.94 32.23 -12.69
C VAL A 863 -14.34 31.00 -11.83
N ASP A 864 -14.33 29.81 -12.42
CA ASP A 864 -14.76 28.62 -11.70
C ASP A 864 -13.65 28.14 -10.76
N LEU A 865 -12.39 28.18 -11.20
CA LEU A 865 -11.22 27.91 -10.34
C LEU A 865 -11.12 28.95 -9.20
N ALA A 866 -11.36 30.21 -9.46
CA ALA A 866 -11.38 31.26 -8.44
C ALA A 866 -12.43 31.00 -7.36
N LYS A 867 -13.63 30.53 -7.73
CA LYS A 867 -14.68 30.16 -6.78
C LYS A 867 -14.29 28.98 -5.91
N GLU A 868 -13.60 27.99 -6.49
CA GLU A 868 -13.08 26.83 -5.74
C GLU A 868 -12.00 27.24 -4.75
N VAL A 869 -11.04 28.07 -5.18
CA VAL A 869 -9.98 28.64 -4.33
C VAL A 869 -10.59 29.42 -3.15
N TYR A 870 -11.57 30.29 -3.41
CA TYR A 870 -12.25 31.04 -2.35
C TYR A 870 -12.96 30.14 -1.35
N LYS A 871 -13.65 29.09 -1.84
CA LYS A 871 -14.29 28.10 -0.98
C LYS A 871 -13.27 27.36 -0.13
N ALA A 872 -12.15 26.94 -0.73
CA ALA A 872 -11.07 26.27 -0.01
C ALA A 872 -10.45 27.16 1.08
N ALA A 873 -10.21 28.43 0.79
CA ALA A 873 -9.71 29.41 1.76
C ALA A 873 -10.65 29.59 2.95
N MET A 874 -11.97 29.69 2.67
CA MET A 874 -13.00 29.78 3.73
C MET A 874 -13.00 28.53 4.62
N MET A 875 -12.90 27.35 4.03
CA MET A 875 -12.86 26.11 4.80
C MET A 875 -11.59 25.99 5.64
N HIS A 876 -10.43 26.40 5.10
CA HIS A 876 -9.16 26.37 5.83
C HIS A 876 -9.18 27.31 7.06
N ILE A 877 -9.68 28.54 6.91
CA ILE A 877 -9.76 29.48 8.04
C ILE A 877 -10.78 29.01 9.08
N ARG A 878 -11.91 28.44 8.64
CA ARG A 878 -12.92 27.90 9.57
C ARG A 878 -12.36 26.74 10.40
N ALA A 879 -11.69 25.78 9.77
CA ALA A 879 -11.03 24.68 10.47
C ALA A 879 -9.97 25.17 11.49
N LYS A 880 -9.27 26.26 11.15
CA LYS A 880 -8.26 26.85 12.02
C LYS A 880 -8.86 27.61 13.22
N LEU A 881 -10.06 28.14 13.08
CA LEU A 881 -10.81 28.79 14.17
C LEU A 881 -11.47 27.74 15.08
N GLU A 882 -12.05 26.69 14.52
CA GLU A 882 -12.65 25.58 15.27
C GLU A 882 -11.60 24.80 16.09
N GLY A 883 -10.34 24.69 15.62
CA GLY A 883 -9.23 24.09 16.38
C GLY A 883 -8.56 25.02 17.40
N ALA A 884 -8.78 26.33 17.33
CA ALA A 884 -8.23 27.29 18.30
C ALA A 884 -9.15 27.50 19.52
N ASP A 885 -10.43 27.13 19.43
CA ASP A 885 -11.35 27.22 20.56
C ASP A 885 -11.16 26.06 21.58
N ASP A 886 -10.47 24.96 21.15
CA ASP A 886 -10.15 23.84 22.03
C ASP A 886 -8.83 24.04 22.83
N ASP A 887 -7.95 24.95 22.39
CA ASP A 887 -6.64 25.20 23.06
C ASP A 887 -6.70 26.27 24.19
N ASP A 888 -7.78 27.06 24.28
CA ASP A 888 -7.89 28.16 25.26
C ASP A 888 -8.67 27.81 26.57
N GLU A 889 -9.19 26.58 26.73
CA GLU A 889 -9.87 26.16 27.96
C GLU A 889 -8.98 25.46 29.01
N ASP A 890 -7.72 25.15 28.72
CA ASP A 890 -6.82 24.41 29.64
C ASP A 890 -5.77 25.31 30.37
N ASP A 891 -5.82 26.62 30.23
CA ASP A 891 -4.94 27.58 30.94
C ASP A 891 -5.69 28.50 31.96
N ILE A 892 -6.53 27.92 32.82
CA ILE A 892 -6.97 28.57 34.05
C ILE A 892 -6.83 27.65 35.30
#